data_5fab8810ebf26576bf30fbce7bdcd9b6
#
_entry.id   5fab8810ebf26576bf30fbce7bdcd9b6
#
_cell.length_a   1.000
_cell.length_b   1.000
_cell.length_c   1.000
_cell.angle_alpha   90.00
_cell.angle_beta   90.00
_cell.angle_gamma   90.00
#
_symmetry.space_group_name_H-M   'P 1'
#
loop_
_entity.id
_entity.type
_entity.pdbx_description
1 polymer ?
#
loop_
_entity_poly.entity_id
_entity_poly.type
_entity_poly.pdbx_seq_one_letter_code
_entity_poly.pdbx_strand_id
1 'polypeptide(L)'
;MRILFFITTLLFIIPNMFGQKEYRLNSPDGKLEVTLYIGDRITYELTEEGHTLVAPSPLSVHLDNGTVWGNGSHLKRVSHRQANEVIPSPFYKRSEVKDVYNEMTLSFREHFNLIFRMYNEGMAYRFAATGNRPFKVTNEEAAFNFNKDYKSIVPYVKDGDKQPIEAQFSNSFENTYTHIELSGLNPKRLMFTPVVIEQENGRKLCIAESDVESYPGMFLINRNGGTALTSAFAAVPKTKKQGGHNQLQILVTERENYIASCQPKAKLPWRIIVVARNDKELADNDMVYKLAAPSRMKDISWIRPGKVAWEWWNHWGIKGVDFEAGINNETYMHYIDFASRHGIEYVILDEGWAVNLKADLFQIVPEIDLKKLTSYARQKNVGLILWAGYHAFARDMEHVCKHYSEMGIKGFKIDFMDRDDQEMVDFHYRAAEIAAKYKLMVDFHGTYKPTGLNRTYPNVINYEAVHGLEQMKWSDIHTDQVTYDVTMPFIRMLAGPVDYTQGAMHNANKRCYHSSMDTPMSQGTRCRQLAEYVVFESPLNMLCDSPTNYDREEECTEFIAAIPTVWEQTIAMNGEIGKYITMARRKGDVWYVGSLTNWDARTLTLDLSFLGAGRWKAEMFHDGVNANRLASDYQKTVTDIPASRKLTVKMAQGGGCALKIYKE
;
A
#
# COMPACT_ATOMS: atom_id res chain seq x y z
N MET A 1 39.30 -48.94 -49.93
CA MET A 1 38.61 -47.68 -49.73
C MET A 1 38.45 -47.47 -48.23
N ARG A 2 39.37 -46.74 -47.59
CA ARG A 2 39.36 -46.47 -46.14
C ARG A 2 38.68 -45.10 -45.93
N ILE A 3 37.57 -45.12 -45.20
CA ILE A 3 36.83 -43.92 -44.80
C ILE A 3 37.44 -43.43 -43.50
N LEU A 4 38.07 -42.23 -43.52
CA LEU A 4 38.54 -41.51 -42.34
C LEU A 4 37.36 -40.72 -41.73
N PHE A 5 37.00 -41.04 -40.47
CA PHE A 5 36.11 -40.22 -39.69
C PHE A 5 36.92 -39.11 -39.00
N PHE A 6 36.66 -37.86 -39.37
CA PHE A 6 37.13 -36.70 -38.61
C PHE A 6 36.15 -36.45 -37.45
N ILE A 7 36.64 -36.64 -36.23
CA ILE A 7 35.93 -36.20 -35.02
C ILE A 7 36.33 -34.75 -34.77
N THR A 8 35.40 -33.82 -35.03
CA THR A 8 35.57 -32.43 -34.70
C THR A 8 35.19 -32.22 -33.22
N THR A 9 36.18 -32.11 -32.36
CA THR A 9 35.97 -31.81 -30.95
C THR A 9 35.64 -30.31 -30.87
N LEU A 10 34.36 -29.99 -30.60
CA LEU A 10 33.96 -28.63 -30.25
C LEU A 10 34.47 -28.34 -28.83
N LEU A 11 35.53 -27.55 -28.73
CA LEU A 11 35.94 -26.95 -27.47
C LEU A 11 34.91 -25.86 -27.12
N PHE A 12 34.06 -26.12 -26.14
CA PHE A 12 33.31 -25.08 -25.45
C PHE A 12 34.34 -24.24 -24.68
N ILE A 13 34.65 -23.07 -25.17
CA ILE A 13 35.36 -22.03 -24.40
C ILE A 13 34.40 -21.55 -23.35
N ILE A 14 34.50 -22.10 -22.14
CA ILE A 14 33.90 -21.51 -20.92
C ILE A 14 34.74 -20.25 -20.69
N PRO A 15 34.16 -19.03 -20.72
CA PRO A 15 34.92 -17.85 -20.36
C PRO A 15 35.39 -18.00 -18.92
N ASN A 16 36.66 -18.09 -18.69
CA ASN A 16 37.27 -18.06 -17.37
C ASN A 16 36.91 -16.75 -16.67
N MET A 17 36.00 -16.82 -15.67
CA MET A 17 35.77 -15.74 -14.70
C MET A 17 36.95 -15.67 -13.71
N PHE A 18 38.18 -15.42 -14.21
CA PHE A 18 39.32 -15.16 -13.35
C PHE A 18 39.22 -13.74 -12.80
N GLY A 19 38.87 -13.61 -11.49
CA GLY A 19 38.92 -12.36 -10.73
C GLY A 19 37.67 -11.99 -9.93
N GLN A 20 36.56 -12.67 -10.09
CA GLN A 20 35.32 -12.37 -9.36
C GLN A 20 35.38 -12.96 -7.95
N LYS A 21 35.17 -12.12 -6.92
CA LYS A 21 35.10 -12.56 -5.52
C LYS A 21 33.64 -12.77 -5.12
N GLU A 22 33.38 -13.88 -4.43
CA GLU A 22 32.06 -14.24 -3.92
C GLU A 22 31.94 -13.91 -2.44
N TYR A 23 30.76 -13.39 -2.05
CA TYR A 23 30.37 -13.15 -0.66
C TYR A 23 28.97 -13.65 -0.46
N ARG A 24 28.74 -14.41 0.62
CA ARG A 24 27.45 -15.06 0.90
C ARG A 24 26.87 -14.58 2.21
N LEU A 25 25.54 -14.46 2.25
CA LEU A 25 24.79 -14.11 3.44
C LEU A 25 23.51 -14.95 3.49
N ASN A 26 23.30 -15.67 4.58
CA ASN A 26 22.13 -16.52 4.79
C ASN A 26 21.06 -15.79 5.61
N SER A 27 19.81 -16.17 5.43
CA SER A 27 18.71 -15.85 6.36
C SER A 27 18.99 -16.43 7.76
N PRO A 28 18.35 -15.93 8.82
CA PRO A 28 18.52 -16.47 10.18
C PRO A 28 18.20 -17.96 10.28
N ASP A 29 17.24 -18.49 9.51
CA ASP A 29 16.88 -19.91 9.46
C ASP A 29 17.75 -20.74 8.48
N GLY A 30 18.65 -20.08 7.75
CA GLY A 30 19.58 -20.72 6.80
C GLY A 30 18.96 -21.17 5.48
N LYS A 31 17.69 -20.91 5.21
CA LYS A 31 17.00 -21.39 3.99
C LYS A 31 17.25 -20.51 2.78
N LEU A 32 17.27 -19.18 2.96
CA LEU A 32 17.58 -18.24 1.91
C LEU A 32 19.06 -17.86 1.96
N GLU A 33 19.69 -17.78 0.80
CA GLU A 33 21.07 -17.31 0.64
C GLU A 33 21.11 -16.26 -0.48
N VAL A 34 21.75 -15.11 -0.20
CA VAL A 34 22.21 -14.20 -1.26
C VAL A 34 23.70 -14.39 -1.48
N THR A 35 24.08 -14.60 -2.74
CA THR A 35 25.47 -14.62 -3.21
C THR A 35 25.76 -13.33 -3.98
N LEU A 36 26.79 -12.63 -3.55
CA LEU A 36 27.28 -11.40 -4.20
C LEU A 36 28.56 -11.70 -4.98
N TYR A 37 28.59 -11.28 -6.21
CA TYR A 37 29.73 -11.41 -7.09
C TYR A 37 30.33 -10.02 -7.32
N ILE A 38 31.57 -9.82 -6.84
CA ILE A 38 32.31 -8.55 -6.95
C ILE A 38 33.41 -8.70 -8.01
N GLY A 39 33.24 -8.03 -9.13
CA GLY A 39 34.13 -7.98 -10.26
C GLY A 39 34.02 -6.64 -10.98
N ASP A 40 34.11 -6.65 -12.33
CA ASP A 40 33.89 -5.45 -13.15
C ASP A 40 32.52 -4.83 -12.92
N ARG A 41 31.51 -5.67 -12.61
CA ARG A 41 30.20 -5.27 -12.15
C ARG A 41 29.86 -6.03 -10.86
N ILE A 42 29.08 -5.39 -9.99
CA ILE A 42 28.49 -6.06 -8.85
C ILE A 42 27.18 -6.70 -9.31
N THR A 43 27.04 -8.01 -9.05
CA THR A 43 25.79 -8.74 -9.26
C THR A 43 25.42 -9.53 -8.01
N TYR A 44 24.15 -9.82 -7.84
CA TYR A 44 23.65 -10.68 -6.77
C TYR A 44 22.78 -11.79 -7.34
N GLU A 45 22.76 -12.91 -6.66
CA GLU A 45 21.86 -14.05 -6.90
C GLU A 45 21.15 -14.39 -5.58
N LEU A 46 19.85 -14.69 -5.64
CA LEU A 46 19.07 -15.14 -4.48
C LEU A 46 18.66 -16.60 -4.70
N THR A 47 18.93 -17.44 -3.71
CA THR A 47 18.55 -18.86 -3.72
C THR A 47 17.79 -19.25 -2.48
N GLU A 48 16.94 -20.28 -2.57
CA GLU A 48 16.32 -20.97 -1.44
C GLU A 48 16.68 -22.47 -1.50
N GLU A 49 17.40 -22.95 -0.48
CA GLU A 49 17.82 -24.37 -0.40
C GLU A 49 18.51 -24.85 -1.70
N GLY A 50 19.31 -23.97 -2.32
CA GLY A 50 20.04 -24.21 -3.57
C GLY A 50 19.23 -24.01 -4.87
N HIS A 51 17.94 -23.64 -4.78
CA HIS A 51 17.13 -23.31 -5.95
C HIS A 51 17.22 -21.79 -6.24
N THR A 52 17.59 -21.42 -7.46
CA THR A 52 17.65 -20.03 -7.87
C THR A 52 16.27 -19.40 -7.94
N LEU A 53 16.08 -18.36 -7.13
CA LEU A 53 14.87 -17.53 -7.12
C LEU A 53 15.04 -16.28 -8.00
N VAL A 54 16.20 -15.63 -7.88
CA VAL A 54 16.61 -14.51 -8.74
C VAL A 54 18.00 -14.83 -9.28
N ALA A 55 18.11 -14.90 -10.58
CA ALA A 55 19.37 -15.17 -11.29
C ALA A 55 20.34 -13.98 -11.15
N PRO A 56 21.64 -14.13 -11.45
CA PRO A 56 22.62 -13.06 -11.32
C PRO A 56 22.11 -11.75 -11.93
N SER A 57 21.90 -10.76 -11.07
CA SER A 57 21.26 -9.49 -11.37
C SER A 57 22.17 -8.33 -11.04
N PRO A 58 22.50 -7.44 -11.99
CA PRO A 58 23.37 -6.31 -11.75
C PRO A 58 22.70 -5.22 -10.93
N LEU A 59 23.52 -4.49 -10.17
CA LEU A 59 23.12 -3.30 -9.44
C LEU A 59 24.21 -2.23 -9.51
N SER A 60 23.80 -0.98 -9.75
CA SER A 60 24.72 0.16 -9.80
C SER A 60 24.00 1.48 -9.56
N VAL A 61 24.78 2.51 -9.18
CA VAL A 61 24.32 3.91 -9.04
C VAL A 61 25.26 4.80 -9.84
N HIS A 62 24.68 5.56 -10.76
CA HIS A 62 25.42 6.47 -11.65
C HIS A 62 25.38 7.89 -11.06
N LEU A 63 26.53 8.50 -10.90
CA LEU A 63 26.68 9.86 -10.39
C LEU A 63 26.94 10.86 -11.52
N ASP A 64 26.62 12.12 -11.29
CA ASP A 64 26.77 13.22 -12.25
C ASP A 64 28.24 13.52 -12.62
N ASN A 65 29.19 13.12 -11.78
CA ASN A 65 30.62 13.26 -12.02
C ASN A 65 31.24 12.10 -12.83
N GLY A 66 30.40 11.19 -13.36
CA GLY A 66 30.85 10.03 -14.14
C GLY A 66 31.23 8.81 -13.29
N THR A 67 31.26 8.91 -11.97
CA THR A 67 31.48 7.74 -11.08
C THR A 67 30.26 6.82 -11.12
N VAL A 68 30.51 5.51 -11.19
CA VAL A 68 29.45 4.49 -11.10
C VAL A 68 29.75 3.57 -9.93
N TRP A 69 28.94 3.66 -8.88
CA TRP A 69 28.99 2.69 -7.79
C TRP A 69 28.46 1.34 -8.29
N GLY A 70 29.22 0.28 -8.08
CA GLY A 70 28.87 -1.05 -8.55
C GLY A 70 29.57 -1.49 -9.84
N ASN A 71 30.24 -0.58 -10.58
CA ASN A 71 31.04 -0.90 -11.75
C ASN A 71 32.51 -0.48 -11.50
N GLY A 72 33.45 -1.41 -11.68
CA GLY A 72 34.87 -1.17 -11.41
C GLY A 72 35.17 -0.76 -9.97
N SER A 73 34.29 -1.09 -9.03
CA SER A 73 34.39 -0.65 -7.63
C SER A 73 35.34 -1.51 -6.81
N HIS A 74 36.18 -0.87 -5.98
CA HIS A 74 37.25 -1.54 -5.22
C HIS A 74 36.77 -1.80 -3.78
N LEU A 75 36.49 -3.06 -3.48
CA LEU A 75 36.10 -3.48 -2.13
C LEU A 75 37.26 -3.27 -1.14
N LYS A 76 36.95 -2.57 -0.03
CA LYS A 76 37.90 -2.27 1.05
C LYS A 76 37.70 -3.18 2.27
N ARG A 77 36.44 -3.43 2.65
CA ARG A 77 36.10 -4.18 3.86
C ARG A 77 34.72 -4.83 3.73
N VAL A 78 34.55 -5.98 4.37
CA VAL A 78 33.27 -6.63 4.62
C VAL A 78 33.07 -6.73 6.12
N SER A 79 31.85 -6.47 6.58
CA SER A 79 31.45 -6.65 7.97
C SER A 79 30.06 -7.27 8.06
N HIS A 80 29.83 -8.03 9.13
CA HIS A 80 28.56 -8.73 9.38
C HIS A 80 27.95 -8.25 10.69
N ARG A 81 26.63 -8.26 10.74
CA ARG A 81 25.82 -7.98 11.92
C ARG A 81 24.63 -8.93 11.94
N GLN A 82 24.17 -9.27 13.14
CA GLN A 82 22.88 -9.94 13.36
C GLN A 82 22.01 -9.05 14.25
N ALA A 83 20.71 -9.06 14.00
CA ALA A 83 19.73 -8.36 14.82
C ALA A 83 18.58 -9.30 15.18
N ASN A 84 18.08 -9.13 16.40
CA ASN A 84 16.85 -9.74 16.89
C ASN A 84 16.19 -8.73 17.82
N GLU A 85 15.42 -7.85 17.20
CA GLU A 85 14.82 -6.67 17.84
C GLU A 85 13.29 -6.74 17.72
N VAL A 86 12.60 -5.96 18.54
CA VAL A 86 11.15 -5.77 18.47
C VAL A 86 10.87 -4.30 18.22
N ILE A 87 10.09 -4.01 17.19
CA ILE A 87 9.68 -2.67 16.82
C ILE A 87 8.27 -2.44 17.35
N PRO A 88 8.05 -1.50 18.28
CA PRO A 88 6.70 -1.06 18.66
C PRO A 88 5.96 -0.47 17.46
N SER A 89 4.71 -0.89 17.25
CA SER A 89 3.91 -0.46 16.09
C SER A 89 2.45 -0.18 16.48
N PRO A 90 2.18 0.90 17.23
CA PRO A 90 0.89 1.15 17.89
C PRO A 90 -0.27 1.43 16.92
N PHE A 91 0.02 1.88 15.69
CA PHE A 91 -0.98 2.24 14.67
C PHE A 91 -0.85 1.37 13.41
N TYR A 92 -0.66 0.07 13.61
CA TYR A 92 -0.39 -0.89 12.55
C TYR A 92 -1.26 -2.15 12.72
N LYS A 93 -1.10 -3.11 11.85
CA LYS A 93 -1.82 -4.40 11.88
C LYS A 93 -1.42 -5.32 13.04
N ARG A 94 -0.43 -4.93 13.84
CA ARG A 94 0.00 -5.58 15.08
C ARG A 94 0.70 -4.57 15.97
N SER A 95 0.69 -4.80 17.29
CA SER A 95 1.30 -3.87 18.26
C SER A 95 2.82 -3.92 18.29
N GLU A 96 3.40 -5.03 17.82
CA GLU A 96 4.84 -5.27 17.80
C GLU A 96 5.24 -6.02 16.53
N VAL A 97 6.33 -5.62 15.92
CA VAL A 97 6.92 -6.27 14.74
C VAL A 97 8.29 -6.83 15.11
N LYS A 98 8.49 -8.13 14.90
CA LYS A 98 9.79 -8.78 15.09
C LYS A 98 10.72 -8.43 13.93
N ASP A 99 11.90 -7.91 14.24
CA ASP A 99 12.93 -7.52 13.27
C ASP A 99 14.18 -8.40 13.46
N VAL A 100 14.17 -9.55 12.79
CA VAL A 100 15.21 -10.58 12.92
C VAL A 100 15.90 -10.77 11.57
N TYR A 101 17.17 -10.41 11.48
CA TYR A 101 17.92 -10.49 10.22
C TYR A 101 19.42 -10.70 10.42
N ASN A 102 20.08 -11.18 9.37
CA ASN A 102 21.52 -11.12 9.17
C ASN A 102 21.84 -10.00 8.20
N GLU A 103 22.88 -9.21 8.49
CA GLU A 103 23.31 -8.07 7.66
C GLU A 103 24.77 -8.23 7.23
N MET A 104 25.05 -7.93 5.98
CA MET A 104 26.39 -7.80 5.44
C MET A 104 26.57 -6.41 4.83
N THR A 105 27.61 -5.71 5.27
CA THR A 105 28.01 -4.42 4.74
C THR A 105 29.33 -4.54 4.02
N LEU A 106 29.32 -4.21 2.71
CA LEU A 106 30.51 -4.11 1.86
C LEU A 106 30.87 -2.64 1.71
N SER A 107 32.07 -2.25 2.17
CA SER A 107 32.59 -0.88 2.08
C SER A 107 33.55 -0.76 0.92
N PHE A 108 33.39 0.27 0.08
CA PHE A 108 34.17 0.50 -1.12
C PHE A 108 35.02 1.76 -1.02
N ARG A 109 36.14 1.83 -1.82
CA ARG A 109 37.02 2.98 -1.87
C ARG A 109 36.37 4.21 -2.50
N GLU A 110 35.38 4.01 -3.35
CA GLU A 110 34.59 5.03 -4.06
C GLU A 110 33.56 5.72 -3.15
N HIS A 111 33.77 5.66 -1.83
CA HIS A 111 32.98 6.33 -0.78
C HIS A 111 31.52 5.90 -0.70
N PHE A 112 31.23 4.63 -0.88
CA PHE A 112 29.93 4.05 -0.61
C PHE A 112 30.03 2.72 0.14
N ASN A 113 28.94 2.38 0.80
CA ASN A 113 28.66 1.04 1.31
C ASN A 113 27.50 0.45 0.51
N LEU A 114 27.56 -0.86 0.27
CA LEU A 114 26.44 -1.67 -0.19
C LEU A 114 26.03 -2.59 0.97
N ILE A 115 24.77 -2.48 1.41
CA ILE A 115 24.27 -3.16 2.60
C ILE A 115 23.21 -4.15 2.17
N PHE A 116 23.36 -5.43 2.56
CA PHE A 116 22.36 -6.47 2.38
C PHE A 116 21.82 -6.92 3.73
N ARG A 117 20.51 -7.13 3.81
CA ARG A 117 19.82 -7.79 4.91
C ARG A 117 19.08 -9.01 4.41
N MET A 118 19.26 -10.12 5.12
CA MET A 118 18.54 -11.37 4.90
C MET A 118 17.60 -11.63 6.04
N TYR A 119 16.33 -11.77 5.73
CA TYR A 119 15.23 -12.20 6.60
C TYR A 119 14.81 -13.61 6.22
N ASN A 120 14.04 -14.30 7.07
CA ASN A 120 13.46 -15.60 6.71
C ASN A 120 12.39 -15.48 5.61
N GLU A 121 11.82 -14.29 5.45
CA GLU A 121 10.80 -13.94 4.47
C GLU A 121 11.32 -13.11 3.27
N GLY A 122 12.65 -13.02 3.10
CA GLY A 122 13.21 -12.31 1.92
C GLY A 122 14.52 -11.59 2.16
N MET A 123 14.90 -10.77 1.19
CA MET A 123 16.11 -9.95 1.24
C MET A 123 15.80 -8.48 0.96
N ALA A 124 16.71 -7.62 1.42
CA ALA A 124 16.74 -6.21 1.02
C ALA A 124 18.18 -5.75 0.84
N TYR A 125 18.40 -4.80 -0.08
CA TYR A 125 19.67 -4.12 -0.20
C TYR A 125 19.50 -2.61 -0.39
N ARG A 126 20.56 -1.86 -0.03
CA ARG A 126 20.65 -0.42 -0.28
C ARG A 126 22.08 0.02 -0.48
N PHE A 127 22.26 1.10 -1.22
CA PHE A 127 23.49 1.89 -1.22
C PHE A 127 23.46 2.95 -0.12
N ALA A 128 24.63 3.25 0.44
CA ALA A 128 24.79 4.31 1.42
C ALA A 128 26.09 5.06 1.16
N ALA A 129 26.00 6.37 0.94
CA ALA A 129 27.17 7.21 0.77
C ALA A 129 27.99 7.31 2.06
N THR A 130 29.32 7.28 1.95
CA THR A 130 30.25 7.50 3.08
C THR A 130 31.07 8.78 2.90
N GLY A 131 30.95 9.45 1.73
CA GLY A 131 31.59 10.71 1.42
C GLY A 131 31.02 11.91 2.20
N ASN A 132 31.81 12.98 2.28
CA ASN A 132 31.45 14.20 3.02
C ASN A 132 30.99 15.35 2.09
N ARG A 133 30.73 15.06 0.82
CA ARG A 133 30.25 16.04 -0.17
C ARG A 133 28.87 15.63 -0.68
N PRO A 134 27.98 16.60 -0.98
CA PRO A 134 26.76 16.33 -1.70
C PRO A 134 27.06 15.79 -3.10
N PHE A 135 26.13 15.03 -3.68
CA PHE A 135 26.26 14.41 -5.00
C PHE A 135 24.90 14.30 -5.68
N LYS A 136 24.89 14.14 -6.99
CA LYS A 136 23.67 13.89 -7.75
C LYS A 136 23.72 12.47 -8.32
N VAL A 137 22.58 11.80 -8.28
CA VAL A 137 22.36 10.50 -8.91
C VAL A 137 21.66 10.74 -10.24
N THR A 138 22.27 10.28 -11.33
CA THR A 138 21.69 10.39 -12.67
C THR A 138 20.86 9.18 -13.05
N ASN A 139 21.19 8.00 -12.50
CA ASN A 139 20.42 6.77 -12.67
C ASN A 139 20.78 5.75 -11.58
N GLU A 140 19.85 4.84 -11.29
CA GLU A 140 20.10 3.62 -10.51
C GLU A 140 19.68 2.41 -11.33
N GLU A 141 20.55 1.41 -11.40
CA GLU A 141 20.24 0.12 -11.98
C GLU A 141 19.92 -0.86 -10.84
N ALA A 142 18.64 -1.16 -10.67
CA ALA A 142 18.15 -2.26 -9.86
C ALA A 142 17.50 -3.28 -10.80
N ALA A 143 18.22 -4.37 -11.05
CA ALA A 143 17.76 -5.42 -11.96
C ALA A 143 17.29 -6.66 -11.19
N PHE A 144 16.33 -7.37 -11.78
CA PHE A 144 15.73 -8.60 -11.27
C PHE A 144 15.61 -9.58 -12.43
N ASN A 145 16.59 -10.48 -12.58
CA ASN A 145 16.67 -11.45 -13.65
C ASN A 145 16.08 -12.78 -13.21
N PHE A 146 15.35 -13.43 -14.10
CA PHE A 146 14.77 -14.75 -13.85
C PHE A 146 15.24 -15.73 -14.91
N ASN A 147 15.46 -16.99 -14.48
CA ASN A 147 15.96 -18.06 -15.35
C ASN A 147 14.84 -18.74 -16.17
N LYS A 148 13.59 -18.39 -15.91
CA LYS A 148 12.40 -18.91 -16.61
C LYS A 148 11.39 -17.79 -16.87
N ASP A 149 10.51 -18.02 -17.81
CA ASP A 149 9.40 -17.13 -18.11
C ASP A 149 8.24 -17.38 -17.13
N TYR A 150 8.34 -16.75 -15.99
CA TYR A 150 7.33 -16.85 -14.93
C TYR A 150 6.13 -15.94 -15.19
N LYS A 151 4.97 -16.34 -14.69
CA LYS A 151 3.82 -15.43 -14.60
C LYS A 151 4.11 -14.30 -13.63
N SER A 152 3.59 -13.13 -13.95
CA SER A 152 3.69 -11.94 -13.12
C SER A 152 2.31 -11.31 -12.90
N ILE A 153 2.18 -10.60 -11.78
CA ILE A 153 0.99 -9.82 -11.42
C ILE A 153 1.47 -8.40 -11.22
N VAL A 154 1.11 -7.52 -12.15
CA VAL A 154 1.71 -6.20 -12.26
C VAL A 154 0.66 -5.10 -12.31
N PRO A 155 0.85 -4.00 -11.57
CA PRO A 155 0.06 -2.77 -11.70
C PRO A 155 0.74 -1.85 -12.72
N TYR A 156 0.27 -1.85 -13.95
CA TYR A 156 0.73 -0.87 -14.94
C TYR A 156 0.23 0.53 -14.59
N VAL A 157 1.01 1.54 -14.99
CA VAL A 157 0.48 2.90 -15.04
C VAL A 157 -0.75 2.94 -15.96
N LYS A 158 -1.84 3.54 -15.49
CA LYS A 158 -3.10 3.65 -16.23
C LYS A 158 -2.86 4.41 -17.55
N ASP A 159 -3.41 3.88 -18.64
CA ASP A 159 -3.24 4.44 -19.98
C ASP A 159 -1.78 4.62 -20.47
N GLY A 160 -0.81 3.96 -19.81
CA GLY A 160 0.61 4.07 -20.14
C GLY A 160 1.00 3.60 -21.55
N ASP A 161 0.18 2.76 -22.19
CA ASP A 161 0.33 2.35 -23.59
C ASP A 161 0.07 3.49 -24.61
N LYS A 162 -0.67 4.52 -24.19
CA LYS A 162 -1.03 5.70 -25.00
C LYS A 162 -0.07 6.89 -24.80
N GLN A 163 0.93 6.75 -23.92
CA GLN A 163 1.79 7.84 -23.47
C GLN A 163 3.27 7.49 -23.60
N PRO A 164 4.16 8.46 -23.83
CA PRO A 164 5.60 8.24 -23.70
C PRO A 164 5.94 7.91 -22.25
N ILE A 165 7.05 7.17 -22.03
CA ILE A 165 7.47 6.73 -20.70
C ILE A 165 7.60 7.91 -19.73
N GLU A 166 8.11 9.05 -20.18
CA GLU A 166 8.28 10.23 -19.34
C GLU A 166 6.97 10.76 -18.75
N ALA A 167 5.88 10.71 -19.52
CA ALA A 167 4.57 11.12 -19.03
C ALA A 167 3.96 10.15 -18.02
N GLN A 168 4.35 8.87 -18.05
CA GLN A 168 3.85 7.86 -17.13
C GLN A 168 4.33 8.04 -15.68
N PHE A 169 5.38 8.85 -15.45
CA PHE A 169 5.80 9.23 -14.10
C PHE A 169 4.83 10.19 -13.39
N SER A 170 3.79 10.65 -14.10
CA SER A 170 2.69 11.43 -13.52
C SER A 170 1.43 10.58 -13.53
N ASN A 171 1.09 9.99 -12.40
CA ASN A 171 -0.09 9.11 -12.25
C ASN A 171 -0.48 9.01 -10.77
N SER A 172 -1.74 8.64 -10.52
CA SER A 172 -2.30 8.50 -9.16
C SER A 172 -2.03 7.14 -8.51
N PHE A 173 -1.34 6.23 -9.18
CA PHE A 173 -1.04 4.87 -8.70
C PHE A 173 -2.29 4.00 -8.45
N GLU A 174 -3.38 4.32 -9.12
CA GLU A 174 -4.68 3.66 -9.00
C GLU A 174 -4.95 2.86 -10.27
N ASN A 175 -4.67 1.58 -10.27
CA ASN A 175 -4.99 0.69 -11.38
C ASN A 175 -5.24 -0.74 -10.91
N THR A 176 -5.98 -1.49 -11.72
CA THR A 176 -6.14 -2.94 -11.56
C THR A 176 -4.86 -3.68 -11.94
N TYR A 177 -4.77 -4.96 -11.56
CA TYR A 177 -3.61 -5.80 -11.88
C TYR A 177 -3.76 -6.52 -13.22
N THR A 178 -2.64 -6.64 -13.93
CA THR A 178 -2.50 -7.49 -15.13
C THR A 178 -1.74 -8.76 -14.77
N HIS A 179 -2.30 -9.92 -15.14
CA HIS A 179 -1.68 -11.24 -15.00
C HIS A 179 -1.11 -11.65 -16.35
N ILE A 180 0.23 -11.76 -16.44
CA ILE A 180 0.92 -12.00 -17.72
C ILE A 180 2.30 -12.62 -17.47
N GLU A 181 2.81 -13.43 -18.41
CA GLU A 181 4.17 -13.91 -18.39
C GLU A 181 5.17 -12.75 -18.53
N LEU A 182 6.36 -12.89 -17.93
CA LEU A 182 7.40 -11.85 -17.98
C LEU A 182 7.73 -11.43 -19.41
N SER A 183 7.84 -12.39 -20.33
CA SER A 183 8.13 -12.12 -21.74
C SER A 183 7.00 -11.38 -22.48
N GLY A 184 5.77 -11.45 -21.95
CA GLY A 184 4.59 -10.78 -22.48
C GLY A 184 4.43 -9.33 -21.98
N LEU A 185 5.26 -8.89 -21.05
CA LEU A 185 5.19 -7.52 -20.50
C LEU A 185 5.45 -6.48 -21.59
N ASN A 186 4.65 -5.41 -21.57
CA ASN A 186 4.79 -4.32 -22.53
C ASN A 186 6.06 -3.49 -22.25
N PRO A 187 7.05 -3.45 -23.17
CA PRO A 187 8.32 -2.74 -22.95
C PRO A 187 8.22 -1.21 -22.94
N LYS A 188 7.03 -0.67 -23.23
CA LYS A 188 6.74 0.78 -23.23
C LYS A 188 5.88 1.21 -22.05
N ARG A 189 5.54 0.31 -21.13
CA ARG A 189 4.70 0.62 -19.97
C ARG A 189 5.49 0.47 -18.67
N LEU A 190 5.39 1.48 -17.84
CA LEU A 190 5.88 1.41 -16.48
C LEU A 190 4.91 0.63 -15.58
N MET A 191 5.49 -0.11 -14.66
CA MET A 191 4.80 -0.81 -13.56
C MET A 191 5.25 -0.16 -12.26
N PHE A 192 4.31 0.27 -11.44
CA PHE A 192 4.67 0.71 -10.09
C PHE A 192 4.77 -0.49 -9.13
N THR A 193 5.61 -0.38 -8.12
CA THR A 193 5.77 -1.44 -7.11
C THR A 193 4.63 -1.38 -6.06
N PRO A 194 4.28 -2.50 -5.40
CA PRO A 194 4.86 -3.84 -5.49
C PRO A 194 4.44 -4.63 -6.74
N VAL A 195 5.32 -5.52 -7.19
CA VAL A 195 5.11 -6.43 -8.32
C VAL A 195 5.33 -7.86 -7.85
N VAL A 196 4.44 -8.79 -8.21
CA VAL A 196 4.54 -10.20 -7.83
C VAL A 196 4.96 -11.06 -9.03
N ILE A 197 5.89 -11.98 -8.80
CA ILE A 197 6.34 -13.02 -9.73
C ILE A 197 5.94 -14.37 -9.16
N GLU A 198 5.18 -15.14 -9.91
CA GLU A 198 4.76 -16.49 -9.53
C GLU A 198 5.82 -17.49 -9.92
N GLN A 199 6.42 -18.14 -8.94
CA GLN A 199 7.42 -19.17 -9.18
C GLN A 199 6.87 -20.59 -9.00
N GLU A 200 7.72 -21.58 -9.21
CA GLU A 200 7.36 -22.99 -9.07
C GLU A 200 6.94 -23.35 -7.64
N ASN A 201 6.17 -24.42 -7.51
CA ASN A 201 5.69 -24.96 -6.24
C ASN A 201 4.87 -23.96 -5.38
N GLY A 202 4.18 -23.00 -6.03
CA GLY A 202 3.32 -22.02 -5.37
C GLY A 202 4.07 -20.86 -4.71
N ARG A 203 5.40 -20.80 -4.85
CA ARG A 203 6.19 -19.64 -4.36
C ARG A 203 5.81 -18.37 -5.09
N LYS A 204 5.90 -17.28 -4.36
CA LYS A 204 5.76 -15.91 -4.89
C LYS A 204 6.96 -15.08 -4.48
N LEU A 205 7.49 -14.31 -5.41
CA LEU A 205 8.40 -13.22 -5.10
C LEU A 205 7.63 -11.90 -5.22
N CYS A 206 7.83 -11.00 -4.27
CA CYS A 206 7.28 -9.66 -4.38
C CYS A 206 8.39 -8.63 -4.33
N ILE A 207 8.51 -7.83 -5.41
CA ILE A 207 9.48 -6.75 -5.53
C ILE A 207 8.84 -5.49 -4.97
N ALA A 208 9.47 -4.89 -3.97
CA ALA A 208 9.01 -3.69 -3.27
C ALA A 208 10.21 -2.80 -2.91
N GLU A 209 9.91 -1.70 -2.21
CA GLU A 209 10.92 -0.77 -1.69
C GLU A 209 10.50 -0.19 -0.34
N SER A 210 11.46 0.36 0.42
CA SER A 210 11.20 1.03 1.68
C SER A 210 12.19 2.15 1.93
N ASP A 211 11.83 3.07 2.85
CA ASP A 211 12.67 4.19 3.30
C ASP A 211 13.07 5.13 2.14
N VAL A 212 12.09 5.50 1.33
CA VAL A 212 12.27 6.33 0.12
C VAL A 212 12.32 7.82 0.50
N GLU A 213 13.23 8.20 1.37
CA GLU A 213 13.43 9.59 1.79
C GLU A 213 14.43 10.29 0.86
N SER A 214 14.06 11.48 0.38
CA SER A 214 14.89 12.32 -0.52
C SER A 214 15.40 11.58 -1.75
N TYR A 215 14.56 10.69 -2.30
CA TYR A 215 14.86 9.89 -3.47
C TYR A 215 13.56 9.52 -4.21
N PRO A 216 13.55 9.33 -5.53
CA PRO A 216 12.33 8.94 -6.25
C PRO A 216 11.92 7.51 -5.97
N GLY A 217 10.62 7.24 -6.06
CA GLY A 217 10.05 5.90 -6.05
C GLY A 217 10.50 5.06 -7.26
N MET A 218 10.59 3.75 -7.06
CA MET A 218 11.00 2.81 -8.10
C MET A 218 9.82 2.31 -8.92
N PHE A 219 9.84 2.56 -10.22
CA PHE A 219 9.07 1.82 -11.21
C PHE A 219 9.90 0.67 -11.77
N LEU A 220 9.20 -0.32 -12.32
CA LEU A 220 9.80 -1.43 -13.05
C LEU A 220 9.36 -1.40 -14.51
N ILE A 221 10.24 -1.92 -15.39
CA ILE A 221 9.98 -2.03 -16.82
C ILE A 221 10.72 -3.25 -17.39
N ASN A 222 10.13 -3.89 -18.39
CA ASN A 222 10.78 -4.94 -19.20
C ASN A 222 11.17 -4.36 -20.56
N ARG A 223 12.25 -3.57 -20.61
CA ARG A 223 12.65 -2.85 -21.84
C ARG A 223 13.04 -3.74 -23.01
N ASN A 224 13.66 -4.88 -22.72
CA ASN A 224 14.29 -5.72 -23.72
C ASN A 224 13.45 -6.95 -24.11
N GLY A 225 12.26 -7.12 -23.51
CA GLY A 225 11.55 -8.39 -23.56
C GLY A 225 12.27 -9.47 -22.75
N GLY A 226 11.77 -10.69 -22.76
CA GLY A 226 12.34 -11.79 -22.00
C GLY A 226 11.98 -11.74 -20.51
N THR A 227 12.87 -12.28 -19.66
CA THR A 227 12.57 -12.58 -18.25
C THR A 227 13.21 -11.63 -17.24
N ALA A 228 13.65 -10.45 -17.67
CA ALA A 228 14.33 -9.47 -16.82
C ALA A 228 13.46 -8.24 -16.56
N LEU A 229 13.41 -7.79 -15.31
CA LEU A 229 12.84 -6.51 -14.92
C LEU A 229 13.97 -5.56 -14.53
N THR A 230 13.85 -4.29 -14.91
CA THR A 230 14.79 -3.24 -14.54
C THR A 230 14.06 -2.04 -13.95
N SER A 231 14.74 -1.30 -13.09
CA SER A 231 14.21 -0.07 -12.50
C SER A 231 14.08 1.07 -13.53
N ALA A 232 13.15 1.97 -13.26
CA ALA A 232 13.02 3.26 -13.91
C ALA A 232 12.61 4.29 -12.86
N PHE A 233 13.13 5.52 -12.98
CA PHE A 233 12.92 6.58 -12.00
C PHE A 233 12.57 7.89 -12.68
N ALA A 234 11.66 8.64 -12.06
CA ALA A 234 11.38 10.00 -12.47
C ALA A 234 12.56 10.92 -12.15
N ALA A 235 13.02 11.70 -13.11
CA ALA A 235 14.01 12.73 -12.86
C ALA A 235 13.40 13.91 -12.08
N VAL A 236 14.25 14.68 -11.40
CA VAL A 236 13.84 15.84 -10.61
C VAL A 236 13.12 16.88 -11.49
N PRO A 237 11.99 17.46 -11.06
CA PRO A 237 11.34 18.55 -11.79
C PRO A 237 12.24 19.77 -11.97
N LYS A 238 12.33 20.29 -13.22
CA LYS A 238 13.07 21.51 -13.56
C LYS A 238 12.14 22.69 -13.68
N THR A 239 11.10 22.55 -14.48
CA THR A 239 10.06 23.57 -14.64
C THR A 239 8.68 23.00 -14.36
N LYS A 240 7.82 23.83 -13.78
CA LYS A 240 6.51 23.41 -13.29
C LYS A 240 5.48 24.51 -13.55
N LYS A 241 4.21 24.10 -13.67
CA LYS A 241 3.07 25.03 -13.75
C LYS A 241 1.91 24.51 -12.91
N GLN A 242 1.12 25.42 -12.36
CA GLN A 242 -0.17 25.08 -11.76
C GLN A 242 -1.13 24.55 -12.82
N GLY A 243 -1.94 23.55 -12.46
CA GLY A 243 -2.89 22.91 -13.38
C GLY A 243 -3.59 21.71 -12.75
N GLY A 244 -4.00 20.77 -13.61
CA GLY A 244 -4.71 19.57 -13.21
C GLY A 244 -6.14 19.83 -12.73
N HIS A 245 -6.68 18.88 -11.98
CA HIS A 245 -8.04 18.95 -11.46
C HIS A 245 -8.20 20.21 -10.58
N ASN A 246 -9.19 21.04 -10.90
CA ASN A 246 -9.51 22.28 -10.21
C ASN A 246 -8.30 23.18 -9.87
N GLN A 247 -7.22 23.14 -10.68
CA GLN A 247 -5.97 23.88 -10.44
C GLN A 247 -5.25 23.48 -9.13
N LEU A 248 -5.47 22.28 -8.64
CA LEU A 248 -4.96 21.79 -7.35
C LEU A 248 -3.66 21.01 -7.47
N GLN A 249 -3.13 20.85 -8.69
CA GLN A 249 -1.88 20.17 -8.97
C GLN A 249 -0.78 21.12 -9.41
N ILE A 250 0.47 20.63 -9.30
CA ILE A 250 1.65 21.25 -9.92
C ILE A 250 2.19 20.29 -10.96
N LEU A 251 1.93 20.58 -12.22
CA LEU A 251 2.33 19.76 -13.36
C LEU A 251 3.78 20.02 -13.72
N VAL A 252 4.57 18.98 -13.88
CA VAL A 252 5.96 19.04 -14.34
C VAL A 252 5.96 19.24 -15.86
N THR A 253 6.66 20.26 -16.34
CA THR A 253 6.77 20.58 -17.77
C THR A 253 8.15 20.22 -18.35
N GLU A 254 9.20 20.25 -17.52
CA GLU A 254 10.54 19.80 -17.86
C GLU A 254 11.17 19.13 -16.64
N ARG A 255 12.06 18.19 -16.89
CA ARG A 255 12.83 17.50 -15.85
C ARG A 255 14.33 17.75 -16.00
N GLU A 256 15.05 17.64 -14.90
CA GLU A 256 16.51 17.66 -14.86
C GLU A 256 17.09 16.38 -15.48
N ASN A 257 18.43 16.34 -15.63
CA ASN A 257 19.14 15.15 -16.10
C ASN A 257 19.63 14.24 -14.96
N TYR A 258 19.06 14.38 -13.77
CA TYR A 258 19.35 13.57 -12.59
C TYR A 258 18.06 13.23 -11.84
N ILE A 259 18.07 12.09 -11.16
CA ILE A 259 16.91 11.56 -10.45
C ILE A 259 16.87 11.99 -8.97
N ALA A 260 18.05 12.28 -8.38
CA ALA A 260 18.14 12.74 -7.01
C ALA A 260 19.36 13.65 -6.76
N SER A 261 19.18 14.63 -5.87
CA SER A 261 20.24 15.45 -5.28
C SER A 261 20.40 15.06 -3.80
N CYS A 262 21.51 14.40 -3.50
CA CYS A 262 21.72 13.74 -2.21
C CYS A 262 22.68 14.52 -1.31
N GLN A 263 22.38 14.55 -0.03
CA GLN A 263 23.25 15.11 1.00
C GLN A 263 24.43 14.18 1.30
N PRO A 264 25.53 14.68 1.92
CA PRO A 264 26.61 13.83 2.40
C PRO A 264 26.06 12.69 3.29
N LYS A 265 26.61 11.48 3.13
CA LYS A 265 26.21 10.30 3.90
C LYS A 265 24.75 9.85 3.70
N ALA A 266 24.10 10.28 2.62
CA ALA A 266 22.75 9.84 2.28
C ALA A 266 22.68 8.31 2.19
N LYS A 267 21.56 7.76 2.65
CA LYS A 267 21.20 6.36 2.47
C LYS A 267 20.12 6.29 1.40
N LEU A 268 20.38 5.57 0.32
CA LEU A 268 19.38 5.37 -0.73
C LEU A 268 18.30 4.39 -0.25
N PRO A 269 17.14 4.32 -0.89
CA PRO A 269 16.08 3.42 -0.49
C PRO A 269 16.48 1.95 -0.44
N TRP A 270 15.78 1.17 0.38
CA TRP A 270 15.86 -0.28 0.35
C TRP A 270 15.12 -0.83 -0.87
N ARG A 271 15.78 -1.69 -1.64
CA ARG A 271 15.19 -2.54 -2.67
C ARG A 271 14.92 -3.90 -2.05
N ILE A 272 13.67 -4.36 -2.11
CA ILE A 272 13.16 -5.50 -1.35
C ILE A 272 12.73 -6.60 -2.31
N ILE A 273 13.09 -7.84 -1.98
CA ILE A 273 12.51 -9.05 -2.56
C ILE A 273 11.94 -9.88 -1.41
N VAL A 274 10.62 -9.88 -1.30
CA VAL A 274 9.91 -10.79 -0.39
C VAL A 274 9.83 -12.16 -1.04
N VAL A 275 10.07 -13.20 -0.25
CA VAL A 275 9.93 -14.61 -0.67
C VAL A 275 8.81 -15.22 0.16
N ALA A 276 7.69 -15.53 -0.48
CA ALA A 276 6.55 -16.18 0.12
C ALA A 276 6.42 -17.61 -0.41
N ARG A 277 6.27 -18.58 0.47
CA ARG A 277 6.09 -19.99 0.13
C ARG A 277 4.65 -20.35 -0.18
N ASN A 278 3.74 -19.46 0.20
CA ASN A 278 2.32 -19.47 -0.15
C ASN A 278 1.78 -18.05 -0.15
N ASP A 279 0.64 -17.82 -0.80
CA ASP A 279 0.11 -16.49 -1.03
C ASP A 279 -0.18 -15.70 0.25
N LYS A 280 -0.70 -16.37 1.30
CA LYS A 280 -1.04 -15.69 2.57
C LYS A 280 0.17 -15.03 3.27
N GLU A 281 1.39 -15.52 3.03
CA GLU A 281 2.59 -14.91 3.59
C GLU A 281 2.88 -13.52 3.00
N LEU A 282 2.34 -13.19 1.81
CA LEU A 282 2.39 -11.84 1.26
C LEU A 282 1.44 -10.89 2.01
N ALA A 283 0.21 -11.33 2.30
CA ALA A 283 -0.80 -10.52 2.97
C ALA A 283 -0.42 -10.18 4.43
N ASP A 284 0.42 -11.00 5.05
CA ASP A 284 0.89 -10.79 6.43
C ASP A 284 2.38 -10.41 6.52
N ASN A 285 2.95 -9.85 5.47
CA ASN A 285 4.36 -9.45 5.42
C ASN A 285 4.60 -8.07 6.05
N ASP A 286 5.75 -7.90 6.74
CA ASP A 286 6.12 -6.66 7.43
C ASP A 286 7.42 -6.03 6.91
N MET A 287 8.02 -6.53 5.82
CA MET A 287 9.36 -6.12 5.41
C MET A 287 9.47 -4.62 5.10
N VAL A 288 8.46 -4.01 4.47
CA VAL A 288 8.47 -2.57 4.20
C VAL A 288 8.50 -1.77 5.50
N TYR A 289 7.70 -2.15 6.48
CA TYR A 289 7.67 -1.50 7.79
C TYR A 289 8.98 -1.70 8.58
N LYS A 290 9.54 -2.92 8.60
CA LYS A 290 10.81 -3.23 9.29
C LYS A 290 11.98 -2.42 8.78
N LEU A 291 12.06 -2.19 7.47
CA LEU A 291 13.16 -1.53 6.80
C LEU A 291 13.09 0.00 6.83
N ALA A 292 11.92 0.56 7.14
CA ALA A 292 11.73 2.01 7.27
C ALA A 292 12.52 2.58 8.45
N ALA A 293 12.85 3.87 8.37
CA ALA A 293 13.51 4.58 9.45
C ALA A 293 12.67 4.58 10.74
N PRO A 294 13.30 4.52 11.93
CA PRO A 294 12.60 4.63 13.20
C PRO A 294 11.80 5.91 13.33
N SER A 295 10.79 5.90 14.21
CA SER A 295 9.97 7.08 14.49
C SER A 295 10.83 8.28 14.95
N ARG A 296 10.55 9.44 14.37
CA ARG A 296 11.13 10.74 14.74
C ARG A 296 10.26 11.50 15.75
N MET A 297 9.06 10.98 16.03
CA MET A 297 8.12 11.60 16.95
C MET A 297 8.33 11.11 18.38
N LYS A 298 8.45 12.04 19.32
CA LYS A 298 8.59 11.76 20.76
C LYS A 298 7.24 11.53 21.45
N ASP A 299 6.22 12.26 21.03
CA ASP A 299 4.87 12.17 21.55
C ASP A 299 3.89 11.80 20.44
N ILE A 300 3.32 10.62 20.53
CA ILE A 300 2.29 10.09 19.63
C ILE A 300 0.96 9.89 20.35
N SER A 301 0.85 10.29 21.62
CA SER A 301 -0.32 10.04 22.47
C SER A 301 -1.59 10.76 22.00
N TRP A 302 -1.45 11.79 21.16
CA TRP A 302 -2.54 12.56 20.58
C TRP A 302 -3.12 11.93 19.30
N ILE A 303 -2.40 11.01 18.65
CA ILE A 303 -2.88 10.33 17.45
C ILE A 303 -4.01 9.37 17.85
N ARG A 304 -5.14 9.49 17.19
CA ARG A 304 -6.34 8.68 17.44
C ARG A 304 -6.80 8.05 16.13
N PRO A 305 -6.40 6.79 15.84
CA PRO A 305 -7.01 6.02 14.77
C PRO A 305 -8.51 5.91 14.95
N GLY A 306 -9.26 5.82 13.88
CA GLY A 306 -10.71 5.74 13.97
C GLY A 306 -11.40 5.64 12.62
N LYS A 307 -12.72 5.63 12.67
CA LYS A 307 -13.59 5.59 11.50
C LYS A 307 -14.03 7.00 11.13
N VAL A 308 -14.30 7.19 9.85
CA VAL A 308 -14.65 8.50 9.27
C VAL A 308 -15.94 8.37 8.49
N ALA A 309 -16.96 9.12 8.83
CA ALA A 309 -18.14 9.29 7.98
C ALA A 309 -17.78 10.23 6.83
N TRP A 310 -17.94 9.76 5.58
CA TRP A 310 -17.48 10.41 4.37
C TRP A 310 -18.61 10.58 3.36
N GLU A 311 -18.79 11.81 2.84
CA GLU A 311 -19.97 12.21 2.06
C GLU A 311 -19.76 12.15 0.56
N TRP A 312 -18.51 12.23 0.09
CA TRP A 312 -18.20 12.42 -1.34
C TRP A 312 -18.63 11.23 -2.20
N TRP A 313 -18.37 9.99 -1.73
CA TRP A 313 -18.73 8.79 -2.50
C TRP A 313 -20.22 8.67 -2.73
N ASN A 314 -21.02 8.90 -1.67
CA ASN A 314 -22.49 8.79 -1.74
C ASN A 314 -23.15 10.07 -2.28
N HIS A 315 -22.38 11.06 -2.76
CA HIS A 315 -22.86 12.32 -3.34
C HIS A 315 -23.84 13.07 -2.43
N TRP A 316 -23.49 13.19 -1.15
CA TRP A 316 -24.35 13.79 -0.12
C TRP A 316 -25.77 13.19 -0.09
N GLY A 317 -25.90 11.88 -0.34
CA GLY A 317 -27.17 11.16 -0.60
C GLY A 317 -28.08 10.98 0.61
N ILE A 318 -28.26 12.04 1.41
CA ILE A 318 -29.15 12.06 2.58
C ILE A 318 -30.61 12.18 2.10
N LYS A 319 -31.54 11.48 2.77
CA LYS A 319 -32.97 11.51 2.47
C LYS A 319 -33.78 11.71 3.75
N GLY A 320 -34.96 12.31 3.63
CA GLY A 320 -35.89 12.50 4.75
C GLY A 320 -35.48 13.66 5.67
N VAL A 321 -34.74 14.63 5.17
CA VAL A 321 -34.32 15.87 5.82
C VAL A 321 -35.14 17.05 5.29
N ASP A 322 -35.17 18.15 6.01
CA ASP A 322 -35.90 19.39 5.67
C ASP A 322 -35.01 20.49 5.10
N PHE A 323 -33.82 20.11 4.65
CA PHE A 323 -32.86 20.98 4.01
C PHE A 323 -32.33 20.35 2.70
N GLU A 324 -31.75 21.15 1.82
CA GLU A 324 -31.06 20.66 0.62
C GLU A 324 -29.68 20.10 1.01
N ALA A 325 -29.46 18.81 0.73
CA ALA A 325 -28.19 18.15 1.01
C ALA A 325 -27.11 18.58 0.02
N GLY A 326 -25.90 18.78 0.50
CA GLY A 326 -24.77 19.26 -0.30
C GLY A 326 -23.65 19.83 0.58
N ILE A 327 -22.83 20.69 0.00
CA ILE A 327 -21.74 21.36 0.72
C ILE A 327 -22.33 22.53 1.52
N ASN A 328 -22.86 22.23 2.70
CA ASN A 328 -23.46 23.23 3.61
C ASN A 328 -23.41 22.75 5.06
N ASN A 329 -23.60 23.68 6.00
CA ASN A 329 -23.54 23.38 7.42
C ASN A 329 -24.56 22.33 7.88
N GLU A 330 -25.78 22.36 7.35
CA GLU A 330 -26.87 21.45 7.74
C GLU A 330 -26.50 20.01 7.41
N THR A 331 -25.94 19.76 6.23
CA THR A 331 -25.45 18.45 5.81
C THR A 331 -24.38 17.93 6.76
N TYR A 332 -23.34 18.72 7.03
CA TYR A 332 -22.25 18.27 7.90
C TYR A 332 -22.67 18.13 9.37
N MET A 333 -23.61 18.93 9.85
CA MET A 333 -24.21 18.72 11.18
C MET A 333 -24.97 17.38 11.24
N HIS A 334 -25.68 17.01 10.18
CA HIS A 334 -26.35 15.71 10.07
C HIS A 334 -25.36 14.53 10.10
N TYR A 335 -24.23 14.64 9.37
CA TYR A 335 -23.15 13.64 9.43
C TYR A 335 -22.49 13.56 10.81
N ILE A 336 -22.31 14.70 11.49
CA ILE A 336 -21.79 14.75 12.87
C ILE A 336 -22.76 14.05 13.84
N ASP A 337 -24.07 14.28 13.71
CA ASP A 337 -25.07 13.61 14.53
C ASP A 337 -25.10 12.10 14.30
N PHE A 338 -25.01 11.66 13.06
CA PHE A 338 -24.86 10.25 12.69
C PHE A 338 -23.60 9.65 13.33
N ALA A 339 -22.43 10.27 13.13
CA ALA A 339 -21.16 9.82 13.69
C ALA A 339 -21.23 9.69 15.22
N SER A 340 -21.82 10.69 15.90
CA SER A 340 -22.00 10.70 17.35
C SER A 340 -22.90 9.56 17.84
N ARG A 341 -24.03 9.29 17.15
CA ARG A 341 -24.97 8.21 17.54
C ARG A 341 -24.32 6.83 17.47
N HIS A 342 -23.49 6.60 16.46
CA HIS A 342 -22.87 5.29 16.21
C HIS A 342 -21.44 5.16 16.78
N GLY A 343 -20.92 6.19 17.45
CA GLY A 343 -19.55 6.17 17.99
C GLY A 343 -18.46 6.18 16.91
N ILE A 344 -18.76 6.76 15.74
CA ILE A 344 -17.80 7.02 14.68
C ILE A 344 -16.95 8.24 15.10
N GLU A 345 -15.64 8.11 15.01
CA GLU A 345 -14.71 9.08 15.58
C GLU A 345 -14.65 10.39 14.81
N TYR A 346 -14.86 10.35 13.48
CA TYR A 346 -14.61 11.50 12.61
C TYR A 346 -15.70 11.70 11.56
N VAL A 347 -15.80 12.94 11.10
CA VAL A 347 -16.44 13.35 9.84
C VAL A 347 -15.40 14.07 9.02
N ILE A 348 -15.30 13.81 7.73
CA ILE A 348 -14.47 14.55 6.80
C ILE A 348 -15.33 15.50 5.99
N LEU A 349 -14.84 16.71 5.76
CA LEU A 349 -15.30 17.60 4.71
C LEU A 349 -14.39 17.37 3.51
N ASP A 350 -14.89 16.68 2.49
CA ASP A 350 -14.16 16.38 1.26
C ASP A 350 -14.09 17.60 0.33
N GLU A 351 -13.65 17.47 -0.92
CA GLU A 351 -13.48 18.57 -1.86
C GLU A 351 -14.73 19.45 -1.98
N GLY A 352 -14.55 20.78 -1.90
CA GLY A 352 -15.61 21.77 -2.12
C GLY A 352 -15.90 22.70 -0.94
N TRP A 353 -15.40 22.45 0.27
CA TRP A 353 -15.54 23.38 1.39
C TRP A 353 -14.69 24.64 1.21
N ALA A 354 -13.60 24.59 0.44
CA ALA A 354 -12.79 25.71 0.00
C ALA A 354 -13.12 26.09 -1.44
N VAL A 355 -12.97 27.37 -1.80
CA VAL A 355 -13.37 27.91 -3.14
C VAL A 355 -12.53 27.26 -4.24
N ASN A 356 -13.21 26.64 -5.20
CA ASN A 356 -12.58 25.97 -6.35
C ASN A 356 -11.74 26.94 -7.21
N LEU A 357 -10.74 26.38 -7.90
CA LEU A 357 -9.83 27.06 -8.84
C LEU A 357 -8.89 28.10 -8.21
N LYS A 358 -8.95 28.31 -6.89
CA LYS A 358 -8.11 29.27 -6.16
C LYS A 358 -6.88 28.64 -5.53
N ALA A 359 -6.93 27.34 -5.24
CA ALA A 359 -5.91 26.62 -4.48
C ALA A 359 -5.51 27.39 -3.21
N ASP A 360 -6.50 27.82 -2.42
CA ASP A 360 -6.34 28.63 -1.23
C ASP A 360 -7.31 28.14 -0.15
N LEU A 361 -6.76 27.45 0.85
CA LEU A 361 -7.55 26.85 1.92
C LEU A 361 -8.14 27.86 2.91
N PHE A 362 -7.78 29.15 2.82
CA PHE A 362 -8.37 30.23 3.64
C PHE A 362 -9.59 30.86 2.98
N GLN A 363 -9.90 30.55 1.71
CA GLN A 363 -11.10 30.97 1.04
C GLN A 363 -12.18 29.89 1.16
N ILE A 364 -12.94 29.98 2.25
CA ILE A 364 -14.03 29.03 2.54
C ILE A 364 -15.27 29.46 1.74
N VAL A 365 -16.04 28.48 1.22
CA VAL A 365 -17.32 28.80 0.55
C VAL A 365 -18.34 29.38 1.52
N PRO A 366 -19.26 30.28 1.07
CA PRO A 366 -20.19 30.97 1.98
C PRO A 366 -21.13 30.03 2.78
N GLU A 367 -21.41 28.85 2.23
CA GLU A 367 -22.30 27.84 2.82
C GLU A 367 -21.68 27.09 4.00
N ILE A 368 -20.35 27.25 4.23
CA ILE A 368 -19.60 26.55 5.27
C ILE A 368 -19.09 27.55 6.34
N ASP A 369 -19.49 27.34 7.58
CA ASP A 369 -18.92 27.95 8.76
C ASP A 369 -18.13 26.90 9.58
N LEU A 370 -16.84 26.80 9.34
CA LEU A 370 -15.98 25.82 10.03
C LEU A 370 -15.91 26.04 11.55
N LYS A 371 -16.08 27.28 12.06
CA LYS A 371 -16.10 27.55 13.50
C LYS A 371 -17.36 26.98 14.13
N LYS A 372 -18.51 27.14 13.47
CA LYS A 372 -19.79 26.54 13.88
C LYS A 372 -19.66 25.02 13.87
N LEU A 373 -19.17 24.44 12.78
CA LEU A 373 -19.03 22.98 12.63
C LEU A 373 -18.07 22.38 13.64
N THR A 374 -16.89 22.97 13.87
CA THR A 374 -15.92 22.47 14.87
C THR A 374 -16.45 22.56 16.29
N SER A 375 -17.20 23.64 16.61
CA SER A 375 -17.85 23.79 17.92
C SER A 375 -18.93 22.72 18.11
N TYR A 376 -19.75 22.48 17.08
CA TYR A 376 -20.82 21.48 17.12
C TYR A 376 -20.24 20.06 17.24
N ALA A 377 -19.24 19.72 16.43
CA ALA A 377 -18.57 18.41 16.45
C ALA A 377 -17.94 18.12 17.83
N ARG A 378 -17.32 19.13 18.45
CA ARG A 378 -16.76 19.00 19.80
C ARG A 378 -17.85 18.68 20.85
N GLN A 379 -19.03 19.31 20.78
CA GLN A 379 -20.15 19.02 21.68
C GLN A 379 -20.67 17.58 21.51
N LYS A 380 -20.54 17.04 20.31
CA LYS A 380 -20.95 15.68 19.94
C LYS A 380 -19.83 14.63 20.11
N ASN A 381 -18.65 15.04 20.58
CA ASN A 381 -17.45 14.19 20.69
C ASN A 381 -17.00 13.58 19.37
N VAL A 382 -17.13 14.31 18.27
CA VAL A 382 -16.71 13.94 16.91
C VAL A 382 -15.57 14.85 16.47
N GLY A 383 -14.53 14.31 15.83
CA GLY A 383 -13.45 15.07 15.22
C GLY A 383 -13.78 15.45 13.78
N LEU A 384 -13.25 16.57 13.30
CA LEU A 384 -13.34 16.95 11.90
C LEU A 384 -11.98 16.79 11.20
N ILE A 385 -12.01 16.27 9.99
CA ILE A 385 -10.90 16.17 9.06
C ILE A 385 -11.26 17.02 7.83
N LEU A 386 -10.29 17.69 7.24
CA LEU A 386 -10.49 18.49 6.03
C LEU A 386 -9.76 17.88 4.85
N TRP A 387 -10.38 17.88 3.70
CA TRP A 387 -9.71 17.58 2.43
C TRP A 387 -8.91 18.80 1.94
N ALA A 388 -7.78 18.55 1.29
CA ALA A 388 -6.95 19.59 0.70
C ALA A 388 -6.26 19.08 -0.56
N GLY A 389 -6.39 19.78 -1.66
CA GLY A 389 -5.57 19.51 -2.84
C GLY A 389 -4.10 19.86 -2.58
N TYR A 390 -3.19 19.08 -3.18
CA TYR A 390 -1.75 19.20 -3.00
C TYR A 390 -1.24 20.65 -3.08
N HIS A 391 -1.57 21.35 -4.16
CA HIS A 391 -1.05 22.72 -4.35
C HIS A 391 -1.58 23.70 -3.30
N ALA A 392 -2.85 23.60 -2.93
CA ALA A 392 -3.47 24.43 -1.91
C ALA A 392 -2.81 24.24 -0.53
N PHE A 393 -2.50 22.99 -0.17
CA PHE A 393 -1.82 22.66 1.08
C PHE A 393 -0.34 23.09 1.08
N ALA A 394 0.37 22.86 -0.03
CA ALA A 394 1.80 23.11 -0.17
C ALA A 394 2.15 24.61 -0.16
N ARG A 395 1.24 25.50 -0.61
CA ARG A 395 1.47 26.96 -0.70
C ARG A 395 1.87 27.61 0.61
N ASP A 396 1.22 27.23 1.71
CA ASP A 396 1.46 27.80 3.04
C ASP A 396 1.22 26.76 4.14
N MET A 397 1.87 25.62 3.98
CA MET A 397 1.67 24.41 4.80
C MET A 397 1.76 24.68 6.31
N GLU A 398 2.74 25.48 6.74
CA GLU A 398 2.95 25.83 8.16
C GLU A 398 1.76 26.61 8.72
N HIS A 399 1.29 27.61 8.00
CA HIS A 399 0.16 28.45 8.42
C HIS A 399 -1.16 27.67 8.37
N VAL A 400 -1.37 26.87 7.31
CA VAL A 400 -2.53 25.97 7.20
C VAL A 400 -2.62 25.04 8.40
N CYS A 401 -1.53 24.31 8.69
CA CYS A 401 -1.51 23.38 9.82
C CYS A 401 -1.76 24.09 11.16
N LYS A 402 -1.11 25.22 11.39
CA LYS A 402 -1.30 26.01 12.61
C LYS A 402 -2.75 26.49 12.76
N HIS A 403 -3.28 27.15 11.74
CA HIS A 403 -4.61 27.76 11.76
C HIS A 403 -5.71 26.72 12.04
N TYR A 404 -5.69 25.62 11.29
CA TYR A 404 -6.74 24.59 11.41
C TYR A 404 -6.60 23.72 12.67
N SER A 405 -5.37 23.51 13.16
CA SER A 405 -5.15 22.88 14.46
C SER A 405 -5.72 23.76 15.60
N GLU A 406 -5.45 25.07 15.60
CA GLU A 406 -6.00 26.03 16.58
C GLU A 406 -7.54 26.07 16.53
N MET A 407 -8.14 25.90 15.36
CA MET A 407 -9.59 25.81 15.18
C MET A 407 -10.17 24.49 15.75
N GLY A 408 -9.36 23.45 15.90
CA GLY A 408 -9.74 22.15 16.45
C GLY A 408 -9.88 21.01 15.44
N ILE A 409 -9.48 21.22 14.18
CA ILE A 409 -9.37 20.21 13.14
C ILE A 409 -8.38 19.12 13.58
N LYS A 410 -8.62 17.86 13.19
CA LYS A 410 -7.84 16.70 13.62
C LYS A 410 -6.86 16.18 12.58
N GLY A 411 -7.02 16.54 11.33
CA GLY A 411 -6.16 16.09 10.26
C GLY A 411 -6.58 16.59 8.89
N PHE A 412 -5.78 16.21 7.90
CA PHE A 412 -6.03 16.48 6.49
C PHE A 412 -5.96 15.20 5.65
N LYS A 413 -6.91 15.06 4.72
CA LYS A 413 -6.80 14.23 3.54
C LYS A 413 -6.18 15.08 2.45
N ILE A 414 -4.93 14.78 2.05
CA ILE A 414 -4.19 15.58 1.06
C ILE A 414 -4.15 14.81 -0.25
N ASP A 415 -4.61 15.43 -1.33
CA ASP A 415 -4.92 14.76 -2.58
C ASP A 415 -4.23 15.39 -3.80
N PHE A 416 -4.16 14.63 -4.91
CA PHE A 416 -3.66 15.06 -6.22
C PHE A 416 -2.15 15.35 -6.28
N MET A 417 -1.31 14.60 -5.54
CA MET A 417 0.14 14.63 -5.72
C MET A 417 0.57 14.02 -7.06
N ASP A 418 0.03 12.86 -7.42
CA ASP A 418 0.16 12.14 -8.69
C ASP A 418 1.60 11.96 -9.20
N ARG A 419 2.58 11.88 -8.31
CA ARG A 419 4.00 11.71 -8.61
C ARG A 419 4.74 11.09 -7.43
N ASP A 420 5.92 10.53 -7.70
CA ASP A 420 6.87 10.03 -6.70
C ASP A 420 8.33 10.41 -7.01
N ASP A 421 8.56 11.49 -7.79
CA ASP A 421 9.90 12.06 -7.93
C ASP A 421 10.43 12.61 -6.58
N GLN A 422 11.71 12.86 -6.49
CA GLN A 422 12.33 13.30 -5.23
C GLN A 422 11.61 14.49 -4.57
N GLU A 423 11.19 15.49 -5.36
CA GLU A 423 10.49 16.66 -4.82
C GLU A 423 9.16 16.29 -4.15
N MET A 424 8.42 15.36 -4.76
CA MET A 424 7.14 14.90 -4.21
C MET A 424 7.34 14.02 -2.98
N VAL A 425 8.35 13.17 -2.97
CA VAL A 425 8.72 12.41 -1.76
C VAL A 425 9.10 13.36 -0.62
N ASP A 426 9.94 14.35 -0.89
CA ASP A 426 10.31 15.37 0.12
C ASP A 426 9.09 16.16 0.62
N PHE A 427 8.09 16.41 -0.23
CA PHE A 427 6.83 17.00 0.18
C PHE A 427 6.10 16.12 1.22
N HIS A 428 6.00 14.81 1.00
CA HIS A 428 5.33 13.91 1.94
C HIS A 428 6.00 13.91 3.32
N TYR A 429 7.34 13.84 3.35
CA TYR A 429 8.09 13.90 4.61
C TYR A 429 7.90 15.25 5.33
N ARG A 430 7.95 16.36 4.59
CA ARG A 430 7.74 17.68 5.13
C ARG A 430 6.30 17.91 5.62
N ALA A 431 5.30 17.43 4.87
CA ALA A 431 3.90 17.48 5.28
C ALA A 431 3.66 16.71 6.58
N ALA A 432 4.23 15.48 6.66
CA ALA A 432 4.17 14.67 7.86
C ALA A 432 4.78 15.37 9.08
N GLU A 433 5.98 15.94 8.94
CA GLU A 433 6.70 16.64 10.00
C GLU A 433 5.95 17.88 10.49
N ILE A 434 5.48 18.73 9.57
CA ILE A 434 4.76 19.97 9.91
C ILE A 434 3.40 19.63 10.52
N ALA A 435 2.66 18.70 9.96
CA ALA A 435 1.39 18.24 10.53
C ALA A 435 1.59 17.68 11.95
N ALA A 436 2.64 16.87 12.18
CA ALA A 436 2.99 16.35 13.50
C ALA A 436 3.28 17.46 14.53
N LYS A 437 3.97 18.53 14.13
CA LYS A 437 4.26 19.71 14.97
C LYS A 437 2.97 20.34 15.50
N TYR A 438 1.90 20.33 14.70
CA TYR A 438 0.60 20.89 15.06
C TYR A 438 -0.43 19.83 15.48
N LYS A 439 0.01 18.59 15.74
CA LYS A 439 -0.84 17.47 16.18
C LYS A 439 -1.99 17.18 15.22
N LEU A 440 -1.68 17.15 13.93
CA LEU A 440 -2.60 16.80 12.85
C LEU A 440 -2.23 15.44 12.23
N MET A 441 -3.23 14.61 12.03
CA MET A 441 -3.11 13.38 11.25
C MET A 441 -3.13 13.71 9.74
N VAL A 442 -2.53 12.84 8.95
CA VAL A 442 -2.49 12.97 7.49
C VAL A 442 -2.91 11.65 6.85
N ASP A 443 -3.78 11.75 5.87
CA ASP A 443 -4.14 10.73 4.92
C ASP A 443 -3.78 11.23 3.51
N PHE A 444 -2.99 10.45 2.76
CA PHE A 444 -2.54 10.84 1.43
C PHE A 444 -3.35 10.14 0.34
N HIS A 445 -3.95 10.93 -0.56
CA HIS A 445 -4.68 10.50 -1.74
C HIS A 445 -4.00 10.99 -3.03
N GLY A 446 -4.35 10.43 -4.21
CA GLY A 446 -3.61 10.74 -5.44
C GLY A 446 -2.09 10.62 -5.23
N THR A 447 -1.65 9.54 -4.62
CA THR A 447 -0.30 9.39 -4.08
C THR A 447 0.32 8.04 -4.46
N TYR A 448 1.63 7.91 -4.27
CA TYR A 448 2.32 6.63 -4.39
C TYR A 448 2.06 5.73 -3.16
N LYS A 449 2.29 4.40 -3.32
CA LYS A 449 2.18 3.40 -2.24
C LYS A 449 3.01 3.79 -1.01
N PRO A 450 2.64 3.37 0.21
CA PRO A 450 3.47 3.52 1.39
C PRO A 450 4.86 2.90 1.19
N THR A 451 5.86 3.56 1.77
CA THR A 451 7.25 3.08 1.79
C THR A 451 7.83 3.12 3.21
N GLY A 452 6.95 3.04 4.21
CA GLY A 452 7.31 3.03 5.62
C GLY A 452 7.34 4.41 6.28
N LEU A 453 6.91 5.49 5.61
CA LEU A 453 6.81 6.83 6.21
C LEU A 453 5.90 6.83 7.45
N ASN A 454 4.85 6.02 7.49
CA ASN A 454 3.98 5.82 8.65
C ASN A 454 4.67 5.22 9.88
N ARG A 455 5.85 4.62 9.75
CA ARG A 455 6.71 4.26 10.89
C ARG A 455 7.55 5.47 11.33
N THR A 456 8.10 6.21 10.38
CA THR A 456 8.96 7.39 10.66
C THR A 456 8.13 8.54 11.24
N TYR A 457 6.94 8.76 10.70
CA TYR A 457 5.96 9.74 11.15
C TYR A 457 4.59 9.07 11.35
N PRO A 458 4.31 8.51 12.54
CA PRO A 458 3.06 7.81 12.84
C PRO A 458 1.77 8.61 12.70
N ASN A 459 1.84 9.94 12.55
CA ASN A 459 0.70 10.78 12.21
C ASN A 459 0.27 10.69 10.74
N VAL A 460 1.10 10.12 9.87
CA VAL A 460 0.65 9.68 8.54
C VAL A 460 -0.08 8.37 8.73
N ILE A 461 -1.39 8.49 8.79
CA ILE A 461 -2.24 7.41 9.29
C ILE A 461 -2.76 6.51 8.18
N ASN A 462 -2.92 7.03 6.95
CA ASN A 462 -3.42 6.24 5.84
C ASN A 462 -2.91 6.75 4.47
N TYR A 463 -3.12 5.95 3.43
CA TYR A 463 -2.75 6.21 2.04
C TYR A 463 -3.74 5.55 1.08
N GLU A 464 -4.05 6.22 0.00
CA GLU A 464 -4.75 5.61 -1.14
C GLU A 464 -3.80 4.70 -1.97
N ALA A 465 -3.32 5.13 -3.12
CA ALA A 465 -2.54 4.35 -4.09
C ALA A 465 -3.16 2.95 -4.35
N VAL A 466 -4.46 2.92 -4.58
CA VAL A 466 -5.26 1.71 -4.74
C VAL A 466 -6.41 1.97 -5.71
N HIS A 467 -6.81 0.98 -6.48
CA HIS A 467 -8.08 1.05 -7.23
C HIS A 467 -9.23 0.86 -6.22
N GLY A 468 -9.53 1.92 -5.46
CA GLY A 468 -10.48 1.90 -4.35
C GLY A 468 -11.94 1.81 -4.78
N LEU A 469 -12.85 1.70 -3.81
CA LEU A 469 -14.29 1.61 -4.08
C LEU A 469 -14.82 2.87 -4.78
N GLU A 470 -14.18 4.03 -4.60
CA GLU A 470 -14.58 5.27 -5.28
C GLU A 470 -14.55 5.14 -6.80
N GLN A 471 -13.67 4.30 -7.36
CA GLN A 471 -13.60 4.01 -8.78
C GLN A 471 -14.93 3.46 -9.34
N MET A 472 -15.77 2.87 -8.47
CA MET A 472 -17.08 2.33 -8.87
C MET A 472 -18.11 3.41 -9.24
N LYS A 473 -17.84 4.69 -8.94
CA LYS A 473 -18.69 5.80 -9.41
C LYS A 473 -18.65 5.97 -10.94
N TRP A 474 -17.54 5.61 -11.59
CA TRP A 474 -17.30 5.82 -13.02
C TRP A 474 -16.72 4.62 -13.77
N SER A 475 -16.40 3.54 -13.08
CA SER A 475 -15.82 2.37 -13.74
C SER A 475 -16.80 1.68 -14.68
N ASP A 476 -16.27 1.19 -15.78
CA ASP A 476 -16.97 0.37 -16.76
C ASP A 476 -17.52 -0.92 -16.09
N ILE A 477 -18.61 -1.44 -16.64
CA ILE A 477 -19.23 -2.72 -16.19
C ILE A 477 -18.29 -3.93 -16.35
N HIS A 478 -17.23 -3.82 -17.14
CA HIS A 478 -16.22 -4.84 -17.33
C HIS A 478 -15.10 -4.77 -16.29
N THR A 479 -15.03 -3.71 -15.48
CA THR A 479 -14.11 -3.62 -14.36
C THR A 479 -14.48 -4.68 -13.32
N ASP A 480 -13.53 -5.56 -13.00
CA ASP A 480 -13.74 -6.63 -12.01
C ASP A 480 -13.15 -6.22 -10.66
N GLN A 481 -13.90 -5.40 -9.92
CA GLN A 481 -13.52 -4.95 -8.59
C GLN A 481 -13.48 -6.11 -7.60
N VAL A 482 -14.37 -7.08 -7.73
CA VAL A 482 -14.46 -8.24 -6.83
C VAL A 482 -13.20 -9.11 -6.87
N THR A 483 -12.63 -9.35 -8.06
CA THR A 483 -11.36 -10.05 -8.20
C THR A 483 -10.18 -9.18 -7.77
N TYR A 484 -10.24 -7.87 -8.01
CA TYR A 484 -9.24 -6.93 -7.52
C TYR A 484 -9.13 -6.95 -5.98
N ASP A 485 -10.25 -6.95 -5.26
CA ASP A 485 -10.30 -6.92 -3.79
C ASP A 485 -9.74 -8.19 -3.12
N VAL A 486 -9.65 -9.30 -3.84
CA VAL A 486 -8.98 -10.53 -3.39
C VAL A 486 -7.59 -10.72 -4.00
N THR A 487 -7.09 -9.69 -4.69
CA THR A 487 -5.71 -9.58 -5.22
C THR A 487 -4.90 -8.55 -4.45
N MET A 488 -5.48 -7.39 -4.24
CA MET A 488 -4.86 -6.21 -3.61
C MET A 488 -4.27 -6.49 -2.22
N PRO A 489 -4.90 -7.27 -1.32
CA PRO A 489 -4.34 -7.54 0.01
C PRO A 489 -3.01 -8.28 0.01
N PHE A 490 -2.71 -9.02 -1.05
CA PHE A 490 -1.44 -9.73 -1.19
C PHE A 490 -0.32 -8.87 -1.80
N ILE A 491 -0.68 -7.78 -2.47
CA ILE A 491 0.26 -6.96 -3.25
C ILE A 491 0.35 -5.56 -2.65
N ARG A 492 -0.70 -4.75 -2.76
CA ARG A 492 -0.69 -3.35 -2.31
C ARG A 492 -0.54 -3.22 -0.78
N MET A 493 -1.25 -4.06 -0.01
CA MET A 493 -1.18 -4.00 1.45
C MET A 493 0.16 -4.50 2.02
N LEU A 494 1.00 -5.19 1.25
CA LEU A 494 2.38 -5.49 1.63
C LEU A 494 3.18 -4.20 1.85
N ALA A 495 2.88 -3.15 1.12
CA ALA A 495 3.52 -1.83 1.26
C ALA A 495 3.08 -1.08 2.53
N GLY A 496 1.86 -1.32 3.03
CA GLY A 496 1.33 -0.66 4.24
C GLY A 496 -0.18 -0.37 4.14
N PRO A 497 -0.71 0.49 5.02
CA PRO A 497 -2.13 0.76 5.13
C PRO A 497 -2.75 1.27 3.84
N VAL A 498 -4.07 1.08 3.70
CA VAL A 498 -4.81 1.42 2.50
C VAL A 498 -6.12 2.12 2.83
N ASP A 499 -6.34 3.30 2.27
CA ASP A 499 -7.65 3.94 2.24
C ASP A 499 -8.43 3.48 1.00
N TYR A 500 -9.13 2.36 1.16
CA TYR A 500 -9.91 1.71 0.10
C TYR A 500 -11.30 2.32 -0.04
N THR A 501 -11.80 2.99 0.99
CA THR A 501 -13.12 3.65 1.05
C THR A 501 -14.32 2.69 1.02
N GLN A 502 -14.24 1.56 1.71
CA GLN A 502 -15.29 0.54 1.77
C GLN A 502 -16.52 0.96 2.57
N GLY A 503 -17.53 0.09 2.58
CA GLY A 503 -18.72 0.20 3.44
C GLY A 503 -20.01 0.49 2.71
N ALA A 504 -20.07 0.30 1.39
CA ALA A 504 -21.30 0.52 0.63
C ALA A 504 -22.46 -0.34 1.13
N MET A 505 -23.60 0.30 1.36
CA MET A 505 -24.88 -0.34 1.66
C MET A 505 -25.74 -0.52 0.40
N HIS A 506 -25.36 0.11 -0.71
CA HIS A 506 -25.91 -0.15 -2.03
C HIS A 506 -24.99 -1.14 -2.75
N ASN A 507 -25.41 -2.41 -2.84
CA ASN A 507 -24.60 -3.51 -3.32
C ASN A 507 -25.20 -4.11 -4.59
N ALA A 508 -24.35 -4.49 -5.56
CA ALA A 508 -24.77 -5.07 -6.82
C ALA A 508 -24.07 -6.39 -7.13
N ASN A 509 -24.82 -7.38 -7.59
CA ASN A 509 -24.24 -8.54 -8.23
C ASN A 509 -23.67 -8.18 -9.62
N LYS A 510 -22.90 -9.09 -10.23
CA LYS A 510 -22.21 -8.84 -11.50
C LYS A 510 -23.11 -8.34 -12.66
N ARG A 511 -24.40 -8.69 -12.65
CA ARG A 511 -25.36 -8.32 -13.71
C ARG A 511 -26.03 -6.98 -13.47
N CYS A 512 -26.13 -6.56 -12.22
CA CYS A 512 -26.87 -5.36 -11.81
C CYS A 512 -25.98 -4.15 -11.63
N TYR A 513 -24.66 -4.33 -11.56
CA TYR A 513 -23.73 -3.23 -11.40
C TYR A 513 -23.77 -2.31 -12.63
N HIS A 514 -23.84 -1.04 -12.36
CA HIS A 514 -23.58 0.06 -13.31
C HIS A 514 -23.00 1.25 -12.54
N SER A 515 -22.13 2.00 -13.18
CA SER A 515 -21.56 3.21 -12.57
C SER A 515 -22.62 4.31 -12.46
N SER A 516 -22.56 5.04 -11.35
CA SER A 516 -23.41 6.21 -11.11
C SER A 516 -22.65 7.21 -10.24
N MET A 517 -22.63 8.47 -10.66
CA MET A 517 -22.03 9.54 -9.85
C MET A 517 -22.87 9.87 -8.63
N ASP A 518 -24.21 9.83 -8.76
CA ASP A 518 -25.15 10.30 -7.73
C ASP A 518 -25.62 9.20 -6.77
N THR A 519 -25.70 7.96 -7.26
CA THR A 519 -26.15 6.79 -6.49
C THR A 519 -25.22 5.61 -6.72
N PRO A 520 -23.96 5.73 -6.31
CA PRO A 520 -22.98 4.70 -6.56
C PRO A 520 -23.31 3.39 -5.83
N MET A 521 -22.74 2.30 -6.32
CA MET A 521 -22.90 0.98 -5.76
C MET A 521 -21.61 0.19 -5.80
N SER A 522 -21.42 -0.71 -4.82
CA SER A 522 -20.31 -1.67 -4.86
C SER A 522 -20.65 -2.87 -5.75
N GLN A 523 -19.64 -3.50 -6.30
CA GLN A 523 -19.75 -4.88 -6.79
C GLN A 523 -19.63 -5.86 -5.62
N GLY A 524 -20.34 -7.01 -5.71
CA GLY A 524 -20.34 -8.06 -4.68
C GLY A 524 -21.40 -7.85 -3.60
N THR A 525 -21.36 -8.70 -2.57
CA THR A 525 -22.42 -8.76 -1.57
C THR A 525 -22.25 -7.74 -0.42
N ARG A 526 -23.31 -7.56 0.39
CA ARG A 526 -23.28 -6.80 1.64
C ARG A 526 -22.22 -7.35 2.60
N CYS A 527 -22.17 -8.67 2.78
CA CYS A 527 -21.20 -9.30 3.69
C CYS A 527 -19.77 -9.11 3.25
N ARG A 528 -19.52 -8.93 1.94
CA ARG A 528 -18.21 -8.53 1.44
C ARG A 528 -17.81 -7.18 2.01
N GLN A 529 -18.67 -6.16 1.92
CA GLN A 529 -18.38 -4.81 2.43
C GLN A 529 -18.11 -4.81 3.96
N LEU A 530 -18.79 -5.65 4.72
CA LEU A 530 -18.53 -5.83 6.14
C LEU A 530 -17.18 -6.51 6.40
N ALA A 531 -16.84 -7.53 5.61
CA ALA A 531 -15.59 -8.26 5.75
C ALA A 531 -14.35 -7.43 5.37
N GLU A 532 -14.48 -6.48 4.44
CA GLU A 532 -13.41 -5.56 4.03
C GLU A 532 -12.86 -4.73 5.19
N TYR A 533 -13.70 -4.34 6.17
CA TYR A 533 -13.24 -3.67 7.40
C TYR A 533 -12.31 -4.51 8.27
N VAL A 534 -12.34 -5.82 8.12
CA VAL A 534 -11.44 -6.74 8.83
C VAL A 534 -10.25 -7.13 7.96
N VAL A 535 -10.45 -7.34 6.66
CA VAL A 535 -9.41 -7.79 5.74
C VAL A 535 -8.42 -6.66 5.44
N PHE A 536 -8.91 -5.46 5.13
CA PHE A 536 -8.06 -4.34 4.76
C PHE A 536 -7.43 -3.67 6.00
N GLU A 537 -6.19 -3.26 5.89
CA GLU A 537 -5.50 -2.50 6.92
C GLU A 537 -5.75 -1.01 6.70
N SER A 538 -6.55 -0.40 7.54
CA SER A 538 -6.93 1.01 7.41
C SER A 538 -7.10 1.66 8.79
N PRO A 539 -6.03 2.24 9.36
CA PRO A 539 -6.10 2.88 10.68
C PRO A 539 -7.01 4.11 10.73
N LEU A 540 -7.21 4.79 9.61
CA LEU A 540 -8.25 5.81 9.42
C LEU A 540 -9.22 5.30 8.37
N ASN A 541 -10.38 4.78 8.79
CA ASN A 541 -11.19 3.89 7.97
C ASN A 541 -12.49 4.56 7.56
N MET A 542 -12.68 4.81 6.27
CA MET A 542 -13.85 5.50 5.74
C MET A 542 -15.12 4.65 5.83
N LEU A 543 -16.24 5.30 6.06
CA LEU A 543 -17.60 4.82 5.83
C LEU A 543 -18.12 5.58 4.62
N CYS A 544 -18.15 4.94 3.45
CA CYS A 544 -18.42 5.62 2.19
C CYS A 544 -19.89 5.91 1.91
N ASP A 545 -20.82 5.20 2.55
CA ASP A 545 -22.26 5.37 2.28
C ASP A 545 -22.89 6.50 3.13
N SER A 546 -24.10 6.86 2.80
CA SER A 546 -24.81 7.95 3.46
C SER A 546 -25.37 7.54 4.83
N PRO A 547 -25.51 8.49 5.78
CA PRO A 547 -26.22 8.28 7.02
C PRO A 547 -27.57 7.61 6.84
N THR A 548 -28.34 8.01 5.81
CA THR A 548 -29.66 7.42 5.50
C THR A 548 -29.58 5.93 5.19
N ASN A 549 -28.57 5.48 4.44
CA ASN A 549 -28.41 4.08 4.10
C ASN A 549 -27.89 3.27 5.30
N TYR A 550 -26.97 3.83 6.09
CA TYR A 550 -26.48 3.21 7.32
C TYR A 550 -27.57 3.08 8.39
N ASP A 551 -28.41 4.11 8.59
CA ASP A 551 -29.53 4.06 9.55
C ASP A 551 -30.62 3.02 9.16
N ARG A 552 -30.78 2.73 7.85
CA ARG A 552 -31.67 1.64 7.38
C ARG A 552 -31.09 0.25 7.62
N GLU A 553 -29.78 0.13 7.67
CA GLU A 553 -29.03 -1.12 7.85
C GLU A 553 -28.33 -1.10 9.22
N GLU A 554 -29.07 -0.75 10.26
CA GLU A 554 -28.58 -0.46 11.62
C GLU A 554 -27.64 -1.55 12.15
N GLU A 555 -28.01 -2.84 12.04
CA GLU A 555 -27.16 -3.92 12.56
C GLU A 555 -25.83 -4.09 11.80
N CYS A 556 -25.79 -3.76 10.49
CA CYS A 556 -24.56 -3.70 9.73
C CYS A 556 -23.70 -2.51 10.18
N THR A 557 -24.34 -1.37 10.42
CA THR A 557 -23.67 -0.14 10.89
C THR A 557 -23.10 -0.31 12.29
N GLU A 558 -23.83 -0.93 13.21
CA GLU A 558 -23.34 -1.28 14.55
C GLU A 558 -22.15 -2.22 14.49
N PHE A 559 -22.18 -3.22 13.60
CA PHE A 559 -21.07 -4.13 13.39
C PHE A 559 -19.82 -3.39 12.89
N ILE A 560 -19.94 -2.52 11.87
CA ILE A 560 -18.86 -1.68 11.37
C ILE A 560 -18.31 -0.79 12.50
N ALA A 561 -19.20 -0.13 13.23
CA ALA A 561 -18.83 0.76 14.34
C ALA A 561 -18.05 0.04 15.44
N ALA A 562 -18.34 -1.23 15.69
CA ALA A 562 -17.65 -2.05 16.69
C ALA A 562 -16.27 -2.56 16.25
N ILE A 563 -15.94 -2.55 14.96
CA ILE A 563 -14.65 -3.05 14.45
C ILE A 563 -13.53 -2.03 14.76
N PRO A 564 -12.43 -2.44 15.42
CA PRO A 564 -11.26 -1.57 15.60
C PRO A 564 -10.58 -1.24 14.28
N THR A 565 -9.85 -0.13 14.22
CA THR A 565 -9.05 0.26 13.04
C THR A 565 -7.56 -0.04 13.19
N VAL A 566 -7.09 -0.35 14.41
CA VAL A 566 -5.73 -0.79 14.70
C VAL A 566 -5.74 -2.02 15.59
N TRP A 567 -4.74 -2.89 15.42
CA TRP A 567 -4.78 -4.25 15.91
C TRP A 567 -3.56 -4.60 16.78
N GLU A 568 -3.75 -5.54 17.70
CA GLU A 568 -2.67 -6.10 18.50
C GLU A 568 -2.04 -7.31 17.83
N GLN A 569 -2.85 -8.04 17.06
CA GLN A 569 -2.41 -9.22 16.33
C GLN A 569 -3.19 -9.37 15.03
N THR A 570 -2.50 -9.78 13.97
CA THR A 570 -3.06 -10.13 12.67
C THR A 570 -2.52 -11.50 12.25
N ILE A 571 -3.39 -12.32 11.65
CA ILE A 571 -3.07 -13.64 11.11
C ILE A 571 -3.74 -13.73 9.72
N ALA A 572 -2.96 -13.92 8.68
CA ALA A 572 -3.48 -14.36 7.39
C ALA A 572 -3.76 -15.87 7.48
N MET A 573 -5.04 -16.23 7.64
CA MET A 573 -5.44 -17.61 7.89
C MET A 573 -5.28 -18.49 6.64
N ASN A 574 -5.80 -18.03 5.52
CA ASN A 574 -5.69 -18.66 4.21
C ASN A 574 -5.94 -17.63 3.10
N GLY A 575 -5.62 -18.00 1.87
CA GLY A 575 -5.86 -17.17 0.69
C GLY A 575 -5.12 -17.65 -0.54
N GLU A 576 -5.67 -17.30 -1.70
CA GLU A 576 -5.04 -17.43 -3.01
C GLU A 576 -5.29 -16.14 -3.80
N ILE A 577 -4.25 -15.56 -4.36
CA ILE A 577 -4.32 -14.30 -5.12
C ILE A 577 -5.38 -14.40 -6.24
N GLY A 578 -6.27 -13.43 -6.30
CA GLY A 578 -7.36 -13.37 -7.28
C GLY A 578 -8.51 -14.34 -7.02
N LYS A 579 -8.47 -15.12 -5.95
CA LYS A 579 -9.52 -16.08 -5.65
C LYS A 579 -10.24 -15.80 -4.32
N TYR A 580 -9.51 -15.75 -3.23
CA TYR A 580 -10.09 -15.53 -1.89
C TYR A 580 -9.03 -15.16 -0.87
N ILE A 581 -9.46 -14.57 0.24
CA ILE A 581 -8.61 -14.27 1.40
C ILE A 581 -9.41 -14.37 2.69
N THR A 582 -8.78 -14.82 3.77
CA THR A 582 -9.32 -14.76 5.13
C THR A 582 -8.26 -14.23 6.09
N MET A 583 -8.62 -13.17 6.82
CA MET A 583 -7.79 -12.55 7.84
C MET A 583 -8.46 -12.66 9.20
N ALA A 584 -7.69 -12.95 10.24
CA ALA A 584 -8.11 -12.85 11.63
C ALA A 584 -7.30 -11.77 12.34
N ARG A 585 -7.97 -10.92 13.11
CA ARG A 585 -7.36 -9.78 13.80
C ARG A 585 -7.87 -9.68 15.24
N ARG A 586 -7.01 -9.30 16.18
CA ARG A 586 -7.33 -9.21 17.60
C ARG A 586 -7.15 -7.80 18.15
N LYS A 587 -8.11 -7.42 18.98
CA LYS A 587 -8.01 -6.24 19.83
C LYS A 587 -8.57 -6.58 21.22
N GLY A 588 -7.75 -6.45 22.26
CA GLY A 588 -8.10 -6.95 23.59
C GLY A 588 -8.42 -8.45 23.57
N ASP A 589 -9.56 -8.83 24.11
CA ASP A 589 -10.03 -10.23 24.17
C ASP A 589 -10.95 -10.61 22.97
N VAL A 590 -11.15 -9.70 22.02
CA VAL A 590 -12.04 -9.93 20.88
C VAL A 590 -11.23 -10.16 19.60
N TRP A 591 -11.63 -11.20 18.88
CA TRP A 591 -11.15 -11.49 17.54
C TRP A 591 -12.18 -11.10 16.49
N TYR A 592 -11.71 -10.61 15.38
CA TYR A 592 -12.50 -10.33 14.19
C TYR A 592 -11.94 -11.16 13.04
N VAL A 593 -12.82 -11.80 12.26
CA VAL A 593 -12.43 -12.59 11.07
C VAL A 593 -13.19 -12.07 9.89
N GLY A 594 -12.48 -11.73 8.82
CA GLY A 594 -13.06 -11.33 7.53
C GLY A 594 -12.64 -12.31 6.44
N SER A 595 -13.59 -12.78 5.64
CA SER A 595 -13.36 -13.61 4.46
C SER A 595 -13.99 -12.99 3.23
N LEU A 596 -13.24 -12.96 2.12
CA LEU A 596 -13.68 -12.47 0.81
C LEU A 596 -13.49 -13.57 -0.23
N THR A 597 -14.38 -13.67 -1.22
CA THR A 597 -14.19 -14.52 -2.40
C THR A 597 -14.36 -13.72 -3.69
N ASN A 598 -13.80 -14.21 -4.79
CA ASN A 598 -14.06 -13.69 -6.14
C ASN A 598 -15.48 -14.06 -6.63
N TRP A 599 -15.73 -14.02 -7.94
CA TRP A 599 -17.04 -14.40 -8.49
C TRP A 599 -17.35 -15.90 -8.42
N ASP A 600 -16.49 -16.71 -7.79
CA ASP A 600 -16.78 -18.11 -7.49
C ASP A 600 -17.35 -18.24 -6.08
N ALA A 601 -18.53 -18.82 -5.94
CA ALA A 601 -19.07 -19.18 -4.64
C ALA A 601 -18.15 -20.16 -3.93
N ARG A 602 -17.94 -20.00 -2.62
CA ARG A 602 -16.92 -20.76 -1.90
C ARG A 602 -17.40 -21.20 -0.52
N THR A 603 -17.02 -22.41 -0.15
CA THR A 603 -17.17 -22.91 1.21
C THR A 603 -15.77 -23.10 1.81
N LEU A 604 -15.51 -22.46 2.95
CA LEU A 604 -14.24 -22.56 3.66
C LEU A 604 -14.45 -23.16 5.05
N THR A 605 -13.49 -23.94 5.50
CA THR A 605 -13.38 -24.34 6.91
C THR A 605 -12.30 -23.50 7.55
N LEU A 606 -12.69 -22.61 8.46
CA LEU A 606 -11.79 -21.74 9.22
C LEU A 606 -11.17 -22.52 10.38
N ASP A 607 -9.85 -22.45 10.50
CA ASP A 607 -9.11 -22.99 11.63
C ASP A 607 -8.95 -21.90 12.69
N LEU A 608 -9.73 -21.98 13.75
CA LEU A 608 -9.75 -21.06 14.87
C LEU A 608 -8.92 -21.55 16.06
N SER A 609 -7.91 -22.40 15.85
CA SER A 609 -7.06 -22.96 16.90
C SER A 609 -6.29 -21.92 17.70
N PHE A 610 -6.11 -20.71 17.16
CA PHE A 610 -5.51 -19.56 17.85
C PHE A 610 -6.36 -19.00 19.01
N LEU A 611 -7.64 -19.37 19.14
CA LEU A 611 -8.54 -18.88 20.20
C LEU A 611 -8.19 -19.55 21.52
N GLY A 612 -7.27 -20.07 21.94
CA GLY A 612 -6.97 -20.59 23.26
C GLY A 612 -8.13 -21.36 23.94
N ALA A 613 -7.91 -21.70 25.20
CA ALA A 613 -8.89 -22.44 26.00
C ALA A 613 -10.15 -21.60 26.37
N GLY A 614 -11.26 -22.27 26.66
CA GLY A 614 -12.51 -21.65 27.05
C GLY A 614 -13.63 -21.80 26.02
N ARG A 615 -14.82 -21.30 26.39
CA ARG A 615 -15.95 -21.22 25.48
C ARG A 615 -15.89 -19.91 24.72
N TRP A 616 -16.21 -19.99 23.44
CA TRP A 616 -16.19 -18.86 22.53
C TRP A 616 -17.46 -18.81 21.70
N LYS A 617 -17.99 -17.61 21.49
CA LYS A 617 -19.11 -17.32 20.59
C LYS A 617 -18.69 -16.49 19.42
N ALA A 618 -19.34 -16.66 18.30
CA ALA A 618 -19.19 -15.82 17.11
C ALA A 618 -20.52 -15.18 16.76
N GLU A 619 -20.54 -13.87 16.69
CA GLU A 619 -21.51 -13.10 15.93
C GLU A 619 -21.02 -13.06 14.49
N MET A 620 -21.82 -13.56 13.56
CA MET A 620 -21.42 -13.78 12.17
C MET A 620 -22.42 -13.17 11.22
N PHE A 621 -21.91 -12.34 10.31
CA PHE A 621 -22.60 -11.88 9.12
C PHE A 621 -22.14 -12.70 7.93
N HIS A 622 -23.05 -13.38 7.24
CA HIS A 622 -22.77 -14.20 6.09
C HIS A 622 -23.82 -14.04 5.01
N ASP A 623 -23.43 -14.33 3.76
CA ASP A 623 -24.32 -14.21 2.61
C ASP A 623 -25.59 -15.04 2.79
N GLY A 624 -26.74 -14.46 2.47
CA GLY A 624 -28.03 -15.13 2.44
C GLY A 624 -28.15 -16.07 1.23
N VAL A 625 -29.15 -16.93 1.24
CA VAL A 625 -29.37 -17.93 0.17
C VAL A 625 -29.67 -17.28 -1.19
N ASN A 626 -30.15 -16.05 -1.21
CA ASN A 626 -30.46 -15.29 -2.41
C ASN A 626 -29.39 -14.24 -2.77
N ALA A 627 -28.24 -14.20 -2.11
CA ALA A 627 -27.20 -13.20 -2.31
C ALA A 627 -26.67 -13.14 -3.77
N ASN A 628 -26.69 -14.27 -4.49
CA ASN A 628 -26.37 -14.30 -5.92
C ASN A 628 -27.35 -13.50 -6.80
N ARG A 629 -28.57 -13.21 -6.30
CA ARG A 629 -29.60 -12.43 -6.99
C ARG A 629 -29.79 -11.05 -6.39
N LEU A 630 -29.76 -10.97 -5.08
CA LEU A 630 -29.91 -9.77 -4.28
C LEU A 630 -28.65 -9.60 -3.44
N ALA A 631 -27.72 -8.79 -3.90
CA ALA A 631 -26.40 -8.64 -3.28
C ALA A 631 -26.47 -8.14 -1.82
N SER A 632 -27.58 -7.52 -1.43
CA SER A 632 -27.86 -7.10 -0.06
C SER A 632 -28.48 -8.18 0.83
N ASP A 633 -28.74 -9.41 0.30
CA ASP A 633 -29.29 -10.51 1.11
C ASP A 633 -28.20 -11.10 2.01
N TYR A 634 -28.39 -10.98 3.31
CA TYR A 634 -27.46 -11.50 4.31
C TYR A 634 -28.21 -12.09 5.51
N GLN A 635 -27.49 -12.81 6.34
CA GLN A 635 -27.99 -13.30 7.63
C GLN A 635 -26.99 -12.95 8.73
N LYS A 636 -27.53 -12.51 9.87
CA LYS A 636 -26.80 -12.35 11.13
C LYS A 636 -27.12 -13.53 12.04
N THR A 637 -26.12 -14.22 12.51
CA THR A 637 -26.27 -15.37 13.41
C THR A 637 -25.29 -15.27 14.58
N VAL A 638 -25.69 -15.82 15.74
CA VAL A 638 -24.80 -16.02 16.87
C VAL A 638 -24.67 -17.51 17.10
N THR A 639 -23.44 -18.02 17.09
CA THR A 639 -23.17 -19.45 17.23
C THR A 639 -22.04 -19.71 18.21
N ASP A 640 -22.07 -20.85 18.86
CA ASP A 640 -20.93 -21.33 19.66
C ASP A 640 -19.80 -21.81 18.74
N ILE A 641 -18.56 -21.48 19.10
CA ILE A 641 -17.41 -22.03 18.41
C ILE A 641 -17.22 -23.49 18.85
N PRO A 642 -17.23 -24.45 17.92
CA PRO A 642 -17.08 -25.87 18.24
C PRO A 642 -15.78 -26.16 18.98
N ALA A 643 -15.78 -27.19 19.83
CA ALA A 643 -14.57 -27.64 20.54
C ALA A 643 -13.42 -28.00 19.59
N SER A 644 -13.72 -28.45 18.37
CA SER A 644 -12.76 -28.71 17.31
C SER A 644 -12.05 -27.47 16.77
N ARG A 645 -12.51 -26.27 17.15
CA ARG A 645 -12.03 -24.99 16.58
C ARG A 645 -12.14 -24.88 15.06
N LYS A 646 -13.02 -25.67 14.45
CA LYS A 646 -13.32 -25.62 13.01
C LYS A 646 -14.70 -25.04 12.79
N LEU A 647 -14.77 -23.94 12.02
CA LEU A 647 -16.02 -23.29 11.65
C LEU A 647 -16.14 -23.26 10.12
N THR A 648 -17.25 -23.78 9.60
CA THR A 648 -17.52 -23.73 8.16
C THR A 648 -18.30 -22.48 7.81
N VAL A 649 -17.81 -21.72 6.84
CA VAL A 649 -18.46 -20.51 6.29
C VAL A 649 -18.74 -20.72 4.80
N LYS A 650 -19.88 -20.20 4.34
CA LYS A 650 -20.27 -20.22 2.92
C LYS A 650 -20.37 -18.80 2.41
N MET A 651 -19.80 -18.54 1.24
CA MET A 651 -19.85 -17.24 0.57
C MET A 651 -20.47 -17.42 -0.82
N ALA A 652 -21.35 -16.52 -1.18
CA ALA A 652 -21.94 -16.41 -2.51
C ALA A 652 -20.91 -15.93 -3.55
N GLN A 653 -21.31 -15.78 -4.80
CA GLN A 653 -20.49 -15.16 -5.84
C GLN A 653 -20.21 -13.68 -5.49
N GLY A 654 -18.94 -13.28 -5.49
CA GLY A 654 -18.56 -11.95 -5.02
C GLY A 654 -18.85 -11.71 -3.56
N GLY A 655 -18.93 -12.78 -2.79
CA GLY A 655 -19.40 -12.77 -1.41
C GLY A 655 -18.33 -12.53 -0.37
N GLY A 656 -18.80 -12.49 0.87
CA GLY A 656 -17.98 -12.35 2.06
C GLY A 656 -18.61 -12.93 3.32
N CYS A 657 -17.81 -12.96 4.37
CA CYS A 657 -18.25 -13.34 5.71
C CYS A 657 -17.46 -12.55 6.74
N ALA A 658 -18.14 -11.96 7.72
CA ALA A 658 -17.50 -11.19 8.77
C ALA A 658 -17.94 -11.72 10.14
N LEU A 659 -16.97 -11.92 11.05
CA LEU A 659 -17.21 -12.47 12.38
C LEU A 659 -16.62 -11.57 13.45
N LYS A 660 -17.32 -11.46 14.58
CA LYS A 660 -16.82 -10.98 15.86
C LYS A 660 -16.84 -12.14 16.85
N ILE A 661 -15.68 -12.54 17.36
CA ILE A 661 -15.50 -13.72 18.20
C ILE A 661 -15.05 -13.28 19.60
N TYR A 662 -15.78 -13.69 20.61
CA TYR A 662 -15.57 -13.29 22.00
C TYR A 662 -15.75 -14.46 22.96
N LYS A 663 -15.17 -14.37 24.15
CA LYS A 663 -15.39 -15.35 25.23
C LYS A 663 -16.79 -15.22 25.82
N GLU A 664 -17.37 -16.36 26.14
CA GLU A 664 -18.63 -16.45 26.88
C GLU A 664 -18.43 -16.02 28.33
#